data_3e272dedaea6eff2544ccd62b6d80775
#
_entry.id   3e272dedaea6eff2544ccd62b6d80775
#
_cell.length_a   1.000
_cell.length_b   1.000
_cell.length_c   1.000
_cell.angle_alpha   90.00
_cell.angle_beta   90.00
_cell.angle_gamma   90.00
#
_symmetry.space_group_name_H-M   'P 1'
#
loop_
_entity.id
_entity.type
_entity.pdbx_description
1 polymer ?
#
loop_
_entity_poly.entity_id
_entity_poly.type
_entity_poly.pdbx_seq_one_letter_code
_entity_poly.pdbx_strand_id
1 'polypeptide(L)'
;MGDGRGPDSGGKEHLGQGGRAPRLKGGVLAAGLLLATGALAATTASSTAGASRASGGIALSASKPWGRADAGAQAAAGKVVAGQGSQRLTGGAIPLTALKGVSAPREGIQVAAATGSATGTVSAAGLAGATQVALLDWPRTDTGGRAPISGEAMTALAVQQLLRAGIAEADFGMAIVPLKGAGASPVPPAGASWTPAAPIEHRTTGDVMTGEADGMSADRASDEPMLRVMHQAERPFNPASTMKLVTTHAALAMLGPDYRWTTRFLTTGQIRDGVLQGDLILQGGGDPHLVIEDLHALMADLRAQGLKTIRGDLVVDDARFAVGPADGEAFDGDASQAYNVRPWAALTNFKASKLVIDPKKRQLAREPPLADVQLRYDVKVLKGRCRTGGTRLGVQDGATAAGRPVVSVNGTQVRACGSQQFYAAMLDHQQFLHGIFKAAWKDMGGQFTGRTRIQPGAAARGRPLYAWQSTLDLGEVVHHINKFSNNVMTRMLLLEMAAASGQGALPPDRAGQWLHQWYRGQGLALPSLVMENGSGLSRQARISAGDMVTLLARAAGSPTARWFEASLPVVGIDGTMRTRLRMDPVAGQAQIKTGTLQNVRAIAGYVTAASGRRYALSLMINGKYPAERALHAQDELLRWVYRHG
;
A
#
# COMPACT_ATOMS: atom_id res chain seq x y z
N MET A 1 39.50 -58.46 -15.30
CA MET A 1 40.56 -57.97 -16.19
C MET A 1 40.48 -56.48 -16.13
N GLY A 2 41.20 -55.89 -15.38
CA GLY A 2 42.53 -55.43 -15.23
C GLY A 2 42.51 -53.98 -15.07
N ASP A 3 42.81 -53.51 -13.89
CA ASP A 3 44.06 -52.82 -13.49
C ASP A 3 44.25 -51.44 -14.21
N GLY A 4 44.51 -50.34 -13.57
CA GLY A 4 45.40 -50.08 -12.49
C GLY A 4 45.55 -48.59 -12.21
N ARG A 5 45.73 -48.32 -10.95
CA ARG A 5 46.72 -47.42 -10.31
C ARG A 5 46.79 -45.96 -10.66
N GLY A 6 46.59 -45.15 -9.58
CA GLY A 6 47.18 -43.84 -9.43
C GLY A 6 48.72 -43.85 -9.35
N PRO A 7 49.41 -42.76 -9.05
CA PRO A 7 49.42 -42.06 -7.75
C PRO A 7 49.65 -40.51 -7.82
N ASP A 8 49.24 -39.85 -6.78
CA ASP A 8 50.04 -39.07 -5.79
C ASP A 8 51.03 -38.00 -6.25
N SER A 9 50.84 -36.81 -5.71
CA SER A 9 51.78 -35.85 -5.11
C SER A 9 51.21 -34.44 -5.27
N GLY A 10 50.86 -33.71 -4.25
CA GLY A 10 51.75 -33.16 -3.23
C GLY A 10 52.08 -31.72 -3.60
N GLY A 11 51.58 -30.74 -2.89
CA GLY A 11 52.03 -29.36 -3.08
C GLY A 11 51.24 -28.37 -2.21
N LYS A 12 51.85 -28.02 -1.11
CA LYS A 12 51.47 -27.08 -0.08
C LYS A 12 51.40 -25.63 -0.55
N GLU A 13 50.57 -24.86 0.22
CA GLU A 13 50.78 -23.46 0.64
C GLU A 13 50.65 -22.34 -0.42
N HIS A 14 49.63 -21.47 -0.26
CA HIS A 14 49.94 -20.12 0.25
C HIS A 14 48.66 -19.39 0.68
N LEU A 15 48.70 -18.86 1.89
CA LEU A 15 47.87 -17.80 2.47
C LEU A 15 47.93 -16.55 1.59
N GLY A 16 46.76 -15.89 1.38
CA GLY A 16 46.75 -14.58 0.73
C GLY A 16 45.38 -13.93 0.71
N GLN A 17 45.08 -13.20 1.77
CA GLN A 17 44.39 -11.89 1.79
C GLN A 17 42.99 -11.78 1.12
N GLY A 18 41.89 -11.75 1.90
CA GLY A 18 41.33 -10.45 2.24
C GLY A 18 40.62 -9.74 1.07
N GLY A 19 39.57 -10.32 0.50
CA GLY A 19 38.62 -9.59 -0.36
C GLY A 19 37.58 -8.83 0.49
N ARG A 20 37.78 -7.53 0.67
CA ARG A 20 36.78 -6.62 1.25
C ARG A 20 35.55 -6.60 0.36
N ALA A 21 34.43 -7.06 0.88
CA ALA A 21 33.10 -6.79 0.30
C ALA A 21 32.86 -5.27 0.20
N PRO A 22 32.28 -4.77 -0.88
CA PRO A 22 31.99 -3.35 -1.02
C PRO A 22 30.90 -2.96 -0.02
N ARG A 23 31.20 -2.00 0.85
CA ARG A 23 30.24 -1.35 1.72
C ARG A 23 29.23 -0.58 0.83
N LEU A 24 28.07 -1.15 0.66
CA LEU A 24 26.90 -0.42 0.17
C LEU A 24 26.54 0.67 1.18
N LYS A 25 26.72 1.90 0.80
CA LYS A 25 26.15 3.06 1.49
C LYS A 25 24.62 2.97 1.35
N GLY A 26 23.98 2.40 2.38
CA GLY A 26 22.52 2.35 2.48
C GLY A 26 21.97 3.74 2.71
N GLY A 27 21.50 4.39 1.67
CA GLY A 27 20.54 5.47 1.78
C GLY A 27 19.20 4.84 2.20
N VAL A 28 18.79 5.05 3.43
CA VAL A 28 17.46 4.64 3.92
C VAL A 28 16.46 5.55 3.26
N LEU A 29 15.89 5.12 2.15
CA LEU A 29 14.58 5.60 1.71
C LEU A 29 13.56 5.01 2.67
N ALA A 30 13.11 5.81 3.63
CA ALA A 30 11.89 5.53 4.37
C ALA A 30 10.71 5.63 3.39
N ALA A 31 10.50 4.58 2.61
CA ALA A 31 9.20 4.36 2.00
C ALA A 31 8.24 4.06 3.16
N GLY A 32 7.50 5.09 3.58
CA GLY A 32 6.51 4.96 4.64
C GLY A 32 5.46 3.92 4.23
N LEU A 33 5.60 2.73 4.75
CA LEU A 33 4.55 1.74 4.75
C LEU A 33 3.58 2.12 5.86
N LEU A 34 2.63 3.01 5.56
CA LEU A 34 1.44 3.20 6.38
C LEU A 34 0.55 1.99 6.15
N LEU A 35 0.61 1.04 7.07
CA LEU A 35 -0.47 0.09 7.28
C LEU A 35 -1.65 0.92 7.80
N ALA A 36 -2.62 1.19 6.93
CA ALA A 36 -3.85 1.84 7.35
C ALA A 36 -4.68 0.83 8.14
N THR A 37 -4.61 0.90 9.45
CA THR A 37 -5.63 0.31 10.32
C THR A 37 -6.77 1.34 10.39
N GLY A 38 -7.80 1.15 9.55
CA GLY A 38 -8.99 1.98 9.57
C GLY A 38 -9.91 1.56 10.71
N ALA A 39 -9.94 2.32 11.77
CA ALA A 39 -11.06 2.27 12.71
C ALA A 39 -12.12 3.27 12.24
N LEU A 40 -13.22 2.80 11.68
CA LEU A 40 -14.40 3.61 11.42
C LEU A 40 -15.17 3.79 12.73
N ALA A 41 -15.17 5.00 13.27
CA ALA A 41 -16.11 5.36 14.34
C ALA A 41 -17.49 5.63 13.70
N ALA A 42 -18.46 4.77 13.96
CA ALA A 42 -19.84 5.01 13.61
C ALA A 42 -20.41 6.13 14.50
N THR A 43 -20.63 7.29 13.96
CA THR A 43 -21.42 8.36 14.59
C THR A 43 -22.90 8.10 14.27
N THR A 44 -23.65 7.65 15.27
CA THR A 44 -25.12 7.62 15.20
C THR A 44 -25.66 9.02 15.44
N ALA A 45 -26.27 9.60 14.42
CA ALA A 45 -27.14 10.79 14.56
C ALA A 45 -28.53 10.31 15.00
N SER A 46 -28.99 10.79 16.16
CA SER A 46 -30.36 10.64 16.60
C SER A 46 -31.26 11.64 15.92
N SER A 47 -32.32 11.21 15.28
CA SER A 47 -33.48 12.04 14.99
C SER A 47 -34.76 11.40 15.51
N THR A 48 -35.50 12.21 16.23
CA THR A 48 -36.74 11.92 16.93
C THR A 48 -37.95 11.80 16.01
N ALA A 49 -38.88 10.96 16.45
CA ALA A 49 -40.32 11.02 16.37
C ALA A 49 -41.07 10.41 15.17
N GLY A 50 -41.98 9.52 15.52
CA GLY A 50 -43.15 9.19 14.73
C GLY A 50 -43.63 7.75 14.88
N ALA A 51 -44.59 7.54 15.78
CA ALA A 51 -45.20 6.25 16.09
C ALA A 51 -46.14 5.75 14.99
N SER A 52 -46.14 4.43 14.70
CA SER A 52 -47.34 3.58 14.84
C SER A 52 -47.10 2.11 14.43
N ARG A 53 -47.49 1.26 15.37
CA ARG A 53 -48.07 -0.11 15.39
C ARG A 53 -47.68 -1.18 14.32
N ALA A 54 -47.05 -2.18 14.87
CA ALA A 54 -47.45 -3.59 15.07
C ALA A 54 -47.07 -4.60 13.98
N SER A 55 -46.14 -5.47 14.28
CA SER A 55 -46.35 -6.91 14.44
C SER A 55 -45.03 -7.67 14.55
N GLY A 56 -44.92 -8.45 15.52
CA GLY A 56 -44.11 -9.63 15.87
C GLY A 56 -42.82 -9.91 15.12
N GLY A 57 -41.68 -9.61 15.75
CA GLY A 57 -40.38 -10.13 15.37
C GLY A 57 -39.42 -9.94 16.52
N ILE A 58 -38.75 -11.03 16.90
CA ILE A 58 -37.84 -11.14 18.04
C ILE A 58 -36.74 -10.09 17.95
N ALA A 59 -36.74 -9.11 18.87
CA ALA A 59 -35.71 -8.10 19.00
C ALA A 59 -34.46 -8.72 19.65
N LEU A 60 -33.35 -8.77 18.88
CA LEU A 60 -32.01 -8.92 19.41
C LEU A 60 -31.54 -7.58 19.96
N SER A 61 -31.37 -7.51 21.28
CA SER A 61 -30.90 -6.34 22.00
C SER A 61 -29.45 -6.03 21.60
N ALA A 62 -29.22 -4.84 21.01
CA ALA A 62 -27.90 -4.30 20.79
C ALA A 62 -27.21 -4.03 22.15
N SER A 63 -26.07 -4.63 22.40
CA SER A 63 -25.19 -4.33 23.52
C SER A 63 -24.53 -2.97 23.30
N LYS A 64 -24.52 -2.16 24.38
CA LYS A 64 -23.97 -0.80 24.43
C LYS A 64 -22.49 -0.77 24.07
N PRO A 65 -22.01 0.26 23.34
CA PRO A 65 -20.58 0.48 23.13
C PRO A 65 -19.90 0.95 24.42
N TRP A 66 -18.65 0.55 24.58
CA TRP A 66 -17.76 0.89 25.69
C TRP A 66 -17.60 2.40 25.85
N GLY A 67 -17.70 2.86 27.10
CA GLY A 67 -17.76 4.27 27.46
C GLY A 67 -16.49 5.05 27.17
N ARG A 68 -16.69 6.30 26.80
CA ARG A 68 -15.66 7.36 26.75
C ARG A 68 -15.15 7.64 28.16
N ALA A 69 -13.83 7.69 28.33
CA ALA A 69 -13.20 8.33 29.48
C ALA A 69 -12.95 9.81 29.16
N ASP A 70 -13.54 10.68 29.93
CA ASP A 70 -13.33 12.13 29.89
C ASP A 70 -11.94 12.49 30.40
N ALA A 71 -11.25 13.36 29.67
CA ALA A 71 -10.01 14.00 30.08
C ALA A 71 -10.30 15.23 30.96
N GLY A 72 -10.08 15.11 32.26
CA GLY A 72 -10.05 16.23 33.19
C GLY A 72 -8.65 16.34 33.80
N ALA A 73 -7.96 17.45 33.53
CA ALA A 73 -6.68 17.79 34.12
C ALA A 73 -6.84 18.23 35.58
N GLN A 74 -5.94 17.75 36.46
CA GLN A 74 -5.27 18.63 37.44
C GLN A 74 -4.15 17.89 38.18
N ALA A 75 -3.05 18.60 38.37
CA ALA A 75 -1.83 18.18 39.03
C ALA A 75 -1.98 18.08 40.54
N ALA A 76 -1.40 17.06 41.16
CA ALA A 76 -0.88 17.13 42.53
C ALA A 76 0.20 16.06 42.75
N ALA A 77 1.32 16.51 43.34
CA ALA A 77 2.48 15.72 43.73
C ALA A 77 2.19 14.85 44.95
N GLY A 78 2.71 13.62 45.00
CA GLY A 78 2.63 12.76 46.18
C GLY A 78 3.38 11.44 46.04
N LYS A 79 4.42 11.34 46.76
CA LYS A 79 5.26 10.22 47.23
C LYS A 79 5.08 8.79 46.74
N VAL A 80 6.22 8.23 46.34
CA VAL A 80 6.57 6.85 46.05
C VAL A 80 6.30 5.89 47.20
N VAL A 81 5.58 4.78 46.95
CA VAL A 81 5.73 3.52 47.66
C VAL A 81 5.75 2.41 46.63
N ALA A 82 6.76 1.55 46.70
CA ALA A 82 6.96 0.43 45.83
C ALA A 82 5.92 -0.66 46.09
N GLY A 83 5.20 -1.07 45.04
CA GLY A 83 4.31 -2.22 45.04
C GLY A 83 4.40 -2.92 43.69
N GLN A 84 4.78 -4.19 43.70
CA GLN A 84 4.77 -5.06 42.55
C GLN A 84 3.34 -5.22 42.01
N GLY A 85 3.09 -4.75 40.81
CA GLY A 85 1.82 -4.95 40.12
C GLY A 85 2.05 -4.87 38.61
N SER A 86 1.85 -6.00 37.94
CA SER A 86 1.88 -6.10 36.49
C SER A 86 0.83 -5.18 35.87
N GLN A 87 1.23 -4.06 35.31
CA GLN A 87 0.31 -3.22 34.55
C GLN A 87 0.01 -3.89 33.20
N ARG A 88 -1.25 -4.33 33.07
CA ARG A 88 -1.85 -4.69 31.78
C ARG A 88 -1.88 -3.45 30.89
N LEU A 89 -1.19 -3.50 29.77
CA LEU A 89 -1.40 -2.56 28.68
C LEU A 89 -2.66 -3.05 27.93
N THR A 90 -3.76 -2.37 28.13
CA THR A 90 -4.96 -2.55 27.31
C THR A 90 -4.67 -2.01 25.91
N GLY A 91 -4.79 -2.89 24.92
CA GLY A 91 -4.66 -2.52 23.50
C GLY A 91 -5.78 -1.57 23.11
N GLY A 92 -5.44 -0.30 22.95
CA GLY A 92 -6.32 0.70 22.37
C GLY A 92 -5.92 0.92 20.92
N ALA A 93 -6.85 0.77 20.00
CA ALA A 93 -6.69 1.20 18.61
C ALA A 93 -6.34 2.70 18.60
N ILE A 94 -5.26 3.07 17.90
CA ILE A 94 -4.86 4.47 17.76
C ILE A 94 -5.61 5.05 16.56
N PRO A 95 -6.49 6.05 16.76
CA PRO A 95 -7.14 6.73 15.65
C PRO A 95 -6.09 7.45 14.78
N LEU A 96 -6.32 7.52 13.48
CA LEU A 96 -5.47 8.24 12.51
C LEU A 96 -5.20 9.72 12.86
N THR A 97 -5.98 10.31 13.75
CA THR A 97 -5.84 11.68 14.26
C THR A 97 -4.67 11.88 15.24
N ALA A 98 -4.11 10.81 15.80
CA ALA A 98 -2.99 10.91 16.76
C ALA A 98 -1.63 11.22 16.09
N LEU A 99 -1.54 11.25 14.76
CA LEU A 99 -0.31 11.60 14.02
C LEU A 99 -0.13 13.11 13.79
N LYS A 100 -0.98 13.97 14.34
CA LYS A 100 -0.88 15.44 14.21
C LYS A 100 0.05 16.12 15.21
N GLY A 101 0.84 15.42 15.98
CA GLY A 101 1.60 15.95 17.11
C GLY A 101 3.11 15.85 17.06
N VAL A 102 3.77 15.74 15.90
CA VAL A 102 5.23 15.87 15.81
C VAL A 102 5.55 17.17 15.09
N SER A 103 5.61 18.26 15.87
CA SER A 103 6.21 19.52 15.45
C SER A 103 7.71 19.30 15.26
N ALA A 104 8.20 19.52 14.04
CA ALA A 104 9.62 19.70 13.81
C ALA A 104 10.09 20.96 14.54
N PRO A 105 11.28 20.98 15.15
CA PRO A 105 11.82 22.21 15.73
C PRO A 105 12.05 23.22 14.62
N ARG A 106 11.46 24.39 14.78
CA ARG A 106 11.78 25.59 14.00
C ARG A 106 13.17 26.04 14.46
N GLU A 107 14.19 25.78 13.66
CA GLU A 107 15.41 26.58 13.71
C GLU A 107 15.24 27.75 12.76
N GLY A 108 15.12 28.94 13.33
CA GLY A 108 15.13 30.18 12.60
C GLY A 108 16.52 30.45 12.01
N ILE A 109 16.58 30.51 10.70
CA ILE A 109 17.74 31.10 10.00
C ILE A 109 17.49 32.60 9.99
N GLN A 110 18.20 33.34 10.84
CA GLN A 110 18.36 34.78 10.73
C GLN A 110 19.24 35.08 9.50
N VAL A 111 18.67 35.68 8.49
CA VAL A 111 19.42 36.28 7.39
C VAL A 111 19.89 37.65 7.86
N ALA A 112 21.17 37.76 8.23
CA ALA A 112 21.81 39.03 8.44
C ALA A 112 22.08 39.69 7.08
N ALA A 113 21.43 40.82 6.84
CA ALA A 113 21.76 41.69 5.73
C ALA A 113 23.10 42.41 6.01
N ALA A 114 24.15 42.05 5.29
CA ALA A 114 25.40 42.81 5.28
C ALA A 114 25.45 43.60 3.96
N THR A 115 25.20 44.89 4.06
CA THR A 115 25.58 45.87 3.04
C THR A 115 27.09 46.12 3.13
N GLY A 116 27.81 45.78 2.10
CA GLY A 116 29.22 46.06 1.98
C GLY A 116 29.65 46.10 0.50
N SER A 117 29.77 47.30 -0.05
CA SER A 117 30.37 47.54 -1.35
C SER A 117 31.89 47.24 -1.31
N ALA A 118 32.36 46.39 -2.21
CA ALA A 118 33.77 46.35 -2.56
C ALA A 118 33.89 46.05 -4.05
N THR A 119 34.31 47.06 -4.77
CA THR A 119 34.81 47.01 -6.13
C THR A 119 36.13 46.24 -6.17
N GLY A 120 36.16 45.13 -6.88
CA GLY A 120 37.37 44.37 -7.15
C GLY A 120 37.27 43.74 -8.53
N THR A 121 37.97 44.34 -9.48
CA THR A 121 38.19 43.82 -10.83
C THR A 121 39.00 42.54 -10.77
N VAL A 122 38.44 41.44 -11.29
CA VAL A 122 39.19 40.23 -11.59
C VAL A 122 39.10 39.96 -13.08
N SER A 123 40.28 39.90 -13.69
CA SER A 123 40.59 39.66 -15.08
C SER A 123 39.97 38.36 -15.61
N ALA A 124 39.31 38.49 -16.77
CA ALA A 124 38.82 37.37 -17.58
C ALA A 124 39.98 36.77 -18.38
N ALA A 125 40.39 35.55 -18.01
CA ALA A 125 41.12 34.67 -18.92
C ALA A 125 40.81 33.21 -18.56
N GLY A 126 40.16 32.50 -19.49
CA GLY A 126 40.13 31.03 -19.54
C GLY A 126 38.88 30.35 -19.06
N LEU A 127 37.83 30.30 -19.88
CA LEU A 127 36.87 29.20 -20.03
C LEU A 127 36.06 29.43 -21.32
N ALA A 128 36.67 29.08 -22.45
CA ALA A 128 35.96 28.89 -23.70
C ALA A 128 35.25 27.52 -23.64
N GLY A 129 33.93 27.50 -23.76
CA GLY A 129 33.16 26.27 -23.92
C GLY A 129 31.87 26.15 -23.11
N ALA A 130 31.25 27.27 -22.75
CA ALA A 130 29.84 27.21 -22.27
C ALA A 130 28.94 27.75 -23.38
N THR A 131 28.29 26.85 -24.08
CA THR A 131 27.18 27.19 -24.99
C THR A 131 26.14 27.96 -24.17
N GLN A 132 26.00 29.25 -24.47
CA GLN A 132 24.90 30.07 -23.96
C GLN A 132 23.60 29.45 -24.46
N VAL A 133 22.93 28.69 -23.57
CA VAL A 133 21.55 28.33 -23.80
C VAL A 133 20.74 29.60 -23.54
N ALA A 134 20.34 30.27 -24.59
CA ALA A 134 19.38 31.35 -24.51
C ALA A 134 18.16 30.87 -23.75
N LEU A 135 17.82 31.56 -22.67
CA LEU A 135 16.51 31.48 -22.04
C LEU A 135 15.50 31.87 -23.13
N LEU A 136 14.96 30.86 -23.82
CA LEU A 136 13.78 31.07 -24.66
C LEU A 136 12.66 31.40 -23.67
N ASP A 137 12.34 32.69 -23.57
CA ASP A 137 11.11 33.15 -22.95
C ASP A 137 9.97 32.36 -23.58
N TRP A 138 9.29 31.58 -22.71
CA TRP A 138 8.11 30.85 -23.11
C TRP A 138 7.06 31.85 -23.62
N PRO A 139 6.48 31.67 -24.80
CA PRO A 139 5.41 32.54 -25.25
C PRO A 139 4.24 32.41 -24.26
N ARG A 140 3.97 33.52 -23.56
CA ARG A 140 2.69 33.71 -22.88
C ARG A 140 1.62 33.50 -23.94
N THR A 141 0.52 32.80 -23.55
CA THR A 141 -0.64 32.63 -24.41
C THR A 141 -1.33 33.97 -24.61
N ASP A 142 -0.76 34.79 -25.54
CA ASP A 142 -1.49 35.89 -26.14
C ASP A 142 -2.38 35.28 -27.22
N THR A 143 -3.66 35.55 -27.15
CA THR A 143 -4.75 35.11 -28.03
C THR A 143 -4.69 35.78 -29.41
N GLY A 144 -3.50 35.93 -29.98
CA GLY A 144 -3.26 36.48 -31.30
C GLY A 144 -2.70 35.39 -32.25
N GLY A 145 -3.57 34.74 -33.01
CA GLY A 145 -3.33 34.17 -34.34
C GLY A 145 -2.11 33.27 -34.57
N ARG A 146 -1.63 32.48 -33.60
CA ARG A 146 -0.58 31.48 -33.84
C ARG A 146 -1.19 30.13 -34.25
N ALA A 147 -0.62 29.54 -35.29
CA ALA A 147 -0.95 28.21 -35.72
C ALA A 147 -0.87 27.20 -34.53
N PRO A 148 -1.79 26.26 -34.41
CA PRO A 148 -1.79 25.28 -33.32
C PRO A 148 -0.47 24.48 -33.35
N ILE A 149 0.14 24.32 -32.15
CA ILE A 149 1.38 23.55 -32.00
C ILE A 149 1.06 22.09 -32.34
N SER A 150 1.82 21.47 -33.25
CA SER A 150 1.58 20.06 -33.61
C SER A 150 1.82 19.11 -32.45
N GLY A 151 1.18 17.94 -32.47
CA GLY A 151 1.38 16.89 -31.46
C GLY A 151 2.85 16.43 -31.32
N GLU A 152 3.63 16.47 -32.42
CA GLU A 152 5.06 16.19 -32.41
C GLU A 152 5.84 17.27 -31.65
N ALA A 153 5.54 18.54 -31.90
CA ALA A 153 6.16 19.65 -31.18
C ALA A 153 5.84 19.60 -29.68
N MET A 154 4.62 19.26 -29.31
CA MET A 154 4.25 19.06 -27.90
C MET A 154 4.99 17.88 -27.27
N THR A 155 5.19 16.78 -28.01
CA THR A 155 6.00 15.65 -27.56
C THR A 155 7.46 16.07 -27.34
N ALA A 156 8.05 16.80 -28.28
CA ALA A 156 9.42 17.29 -28.15
C ALA A 156 9.60 18.21 -26.92
N LEU A 157 8.63 19.09 -26.66
CA LEU A 157 8.65 19.96 -25.47
C LEU A 157 8.56 19.17 -24.17
N ALA A 158 7.69 18.17 -24.07
CA ALA A 158 7.58 17.30 -22.90
C ALA A 158 8.87 16.50 -22.67
N VAL A 159 9.47 15.93 -23.72
CA VAL A 159 10.76 15.24 -23.66
C VAL A 159 11.86 16.17 -23.15
N GLN A 160 11.92 17.40 -23.62
CA GLN A 160 12.90 18.39 -23.16
C GLN A 160 12.81 18.65 -21.65
N GLN A 161 11.64 18.58 -21.02
CA GLN A 161 11.54 18.73 -19.56
C GLN A 161 12.34 17.64 -18.82
N LEU A 162 12.27 16.39 -19.30
CA LEU A 162 13.00 15.28 -18.70
C LEU A 162 14.50 15.35 -19.00
N LEU A 163 14.87 15.75 -20.21
CA LEU A 163 16.28 15.95 -20.59
C LEU A 163 16.93 17.07 -19.75
N ARG A 164 16.24 18.21 -19.55
CA ARG A 164 16.69 19.30 -18.67
C ARG A 164 16.85 18.86 -17.21
N ALA A 165 15.98 17.96 -16.74
CA ALA A 165 16.11 17.33 -15.42
C ALA A 165 17.27 16.32 -15.37
N GLY A 166 17.99 16.09 -16.48
CA GLY A 166 19.14 15.19 -16.57
C GLY A 166 18.77 13.71 -16.63
N ILE A 167 17.60 13.37 -17.15
CA ILE A 167 17.19 11.99 -17.46
C ILE A 167 17.54 11.71 -18.91
N ALA A 168 18.29 10.65 -19.19
CA ALA A 168 18.65 10.28 -20.56
C ALA A 168 17.41 9.79 -21.32
N GLU A 169 17.34 10.15 -22.60
CA GLU A 169 16.18 9.84 -23.45
C GLU A 169 15.86 8.34 -23.50
N ALA A 170 16.90 7.51 -23.56
CA ALA A 170 16.75 6.06 -23.61
C ALA A 170 16.17 5.44 -22.33
N ASP A 171 16.14 6.16 -21.21
CA ASP A 171 15.80 5.62 -19.91
C ASP A 171 14.34 5.89 -19.50
N PHE A 172 13.53 6.51 -20.34
CA PHE A 172 12.13 6.74 -20.02
C PHE A 172 11.18 6.52 -21.19
N GLY A 173 9.97 6.07 -20.86
CA GLY A 173 8.81 6.03 -21.73
C GLY A 173 7.70 6.89 -21.16
N MET A 174 7.02 7.64 -22.03
CA MET A 174 5.99 8.59 -21.63
C MET A 174 4.81 8.55 -22.60
N ALA A 175 3.59 8.61 -22.05
CA ALA A 175 2.38 8.82 -22.83
C ALA A 175 1.42 9.74 -22.07
N ILE A 176 0.79 10.67 -22.80
CA ILE A 176 -0.26 11.57 -22.30
C ILE A 176 -1.32 11.62 -23.38
N VAL A 177 -2.56 11.31 -23.00
CA VAL A 177 -3.69 11.32 -23.93
C VAL A 177 -4.88 12.05 -23.30
N PRO A 178 -5.65 12.80 -24.10
CA PRO A 178 -6.88 13.43 -23.61
C PRO A 178 -7.96 12.40 -23.34
N LEU A 179 -8.79 12.66 -22.34
CA LEU A 179 -9.97 11.87 -22.02
C LEU A 179 -11.20 12.54 -22.66
N LYS A 180 -11.93 11.79 -23.49
CA LYS A 180 -13.17 12.29 -24.13
C LYS A 180 -14.31 12.32 -23.13
N GLY A 181 -15.07 13.41 -23.07
CA GLY A 181 -16.40 13.47 -22.47
C GLY A 181 -16.49 13.33 -20.94
N ALA A 182 -15.36 13.31 -20.25
CA ALA A 182 -15.38 13.29 -18.79
C ALA A 182 -15.38 14.74 -18.27
N GLY A 183 -16.56 15.28 -17.97
CA GLY A 183 -16.65 16.43 -17.08
C GLY A 183 -15.83 16.15 -15.81
N ALA A 184 -15.30 17.19 -15.17
CA ALA A 184 -14.47 17.05 -13.97
C ALA A 184 -15.18 16.13 -12.97
N SER A 185 -14.64 14.93 -12.73
CA SER A 185 -15.02 14.16 -11.54
C SER A 185 -14.67 15.05 -10.35
N PRO A 186 -15.62 15.43 -9.50
CA PRO A 186 -15.31 16.30 -8.37
C PRO A 186 -14.28 15.58 -7.51
N VAL A 187 -13.09 16.17 -7.39
CA VAL A 187 -12.13 15.76 -6.37
C VAL A 187 -12.85 15.94 -5.03
N PRO A 188 -13.04 14.91 -4.23
CA PRO A 188 -13.71 15.08 -2.94
C PRO A 188 -12.94 16.11 -2.11
N PRO A 189 -13.63 17.06 -1.42
CA PRO A 189 -12.96 18.07 -0.63
C PRO A 189 -12.03 17.43 0.39
N ALA A 190 -10.87 18.06 0.63
CA ALA A 190 -9.89 17.59 1.59
C ALA A 190 -10.55 17.40 2.97
N GLY A 191 -10.60 16.17 3.46
CA GLY A 191 -11.24 15.83 4.74
C GLY A 191 -12.63 15.19 4.63
N ALA A 192 -13.18 15.00 3.44
CA ALA A 192 -14.37 14.20 3.27
C ALA A 192 -14.07 12.73 3.65
N SER A 193 -14.80 12.21 4.62
CA SER A 193 -14.84 10.77 4.88
C SER A 193 -15.43 10.09 3.65
N TRP A 194 -14.79 9.03 3.17
CA TRP A 194 -15.34 8.22 2.11
C TRP A 194 -16.64 7.59 2.60
N THR A 195 -17.77 7.99 2.05
CA THR A 195 -19.07 7.36 2.28
C THR A 195 -19.41 6.54 1.05
N PRO A 196 -19.75 5.24 1.17
CA PRO A 196 -20.29 4.48 0.06
C PRO A 196 -21.52 5.18 -0.52
N ALA A 197 -21.58 5.30 -1.85
CA ALA A 197 -22.79 5.77 -2.49
C ALA A 197 -23.90 4.74 -2.29
N ALA A 198 -25.12 5.21 -2.02
CA ALA A 198 -26.29 4.35 -1.88
C ALA A 198 -26.45 3.38 -3.08
N PRO A 199 -26.95 2.15 -2.85
CA PRO A 199 -27.19 1.18 -3.91
C PRO A 199 -28.04 1.77 -5.03
N ILE A 200 -27.63 1.53 -6.28
CA ILE A 200 -28.45 1.89 -7.45
C ILE A 200 -29.58 0.87 -7.50
N GLU A 201 -30.81 1.31 -7.20
CA GLU A 201 -31.99 0.50 -7.50
C GLU A 201 -32.05 0.22 -8.99
N HIS A 202 -32.09 -1.05 -9.34
CA HIS A 202 -32.32 -1.51 -10.72
C HIS A 202 -33.73 -1.04 -11.17
N ARG A 203 -33.78 0.06 -11.91
CA ARG A 203 -35.00 0.39 -12.67
C ARG A 203 -35.14 -0.58 -13.84
N THR A 204 -36.14 -1.42 -13.76
CA THR A 204 -36.61 -2.22 -14.86
C THR A 204 -37.02 -1.33 -16.03
N THR A 205 -36.57 -1.73 -17.21
CA THR A 205 -36.90 -1.13 -18.50
C THR A 205 -38.42 -1.20 -18.78
N GLY A 206 -39.00 -0.06 -19.03
CA GLY A 206 -40.35 0.05 -19.59
C GLY A 206 -40.78 1.50 -19.60
N ASP A 207 -40.56 2.20 -20.70
CA ASP A 207 -41.49 3.08 -21.41
C ASP A 207 -40.70 4.00 -22.35
N VAL A 208 -40.87 3.72 -23.62
CA VAL A 208 -40.44 4.57 -24.72
C VAL A 208 -41.45 5.72 -24.80
N MET A 209 -41.02 6.92 -24.47
CA MET A 209 -41.75 8.15 -24.79
C MET A 209 -40.98 8.90 -25.88
N THR A 210 -41.58 8.93 -27.03
CA THR A 210 -41.21 9.81 -28.15
C THR A 210 -41.57 11.26 -27.80
N GLY A 211 -40.57 12.10 -27.63
CA GLY A 211 -40.70 13.55 -27.49
C GLY A 211 -39.77 14.20 -28.51
N GLU A 212 -40.39 14.96 -29.43
CA GLU A 212 -39.69 15.78 -30.43
C GLU A 212 -38.78 16.79 -29.77
N ALA A 213 -37.54 16.85 -30.29
CA ALA A 213 -36.51 17.80 -29.82
C ALA A 213 -36.63 19.09 -30.61
N ASP A 214 -36.99 20.15 -29.88
CA ASP A 214 -36.71 21.51 -30.33
C ASP A 214 -35.24 21.83 -30.15
N GLY A 215 -34.67 22.39 -31.22
CA GLY A 215 -33.26 22.67 -31.34
C GLY A 215 -32.72 23.72 -30.39
N MET A 216 -31.65 23.41 -29.72
CA MET A 216 -30.72 24.41 -29.18
C MET A 216 -29.28 23.99 -29.38
N SER A 217 -28.63 24.77 -30.20
CA SER A 217 -27.20 25.04 -30.35
C SER A 217 -26.22 23.88 -30.10
N ALA A 218 -25.81 23.29 -31.21
CA ALA A 218 -24.60 22.48 -31.30
C ALA A 218 -23.44 23.19 -30.60
N ASP A 219 -22.94 22.53 -29.59
CA ASP A 219 -21.65 22.75 -28.94
C ASP A 219 -20.59 23.01 -30.01
N ARG A 220 -20.08 24.22 -30.09
CA ARG A 220 -18.79 24.49 -30.75
C ARG A 220 -17.74 23.83 -29.87
N ALA A 221 -17.53 22.54 -30.06
CA ALA A 221 -16.33 21.86 -29.63
C ALA A 221 -15.16 22.68 -30.20
N SER A 222 -14.43 23.37 -29.34
CA SER A 222 -13.25 24.13 -29.74
C SER A 222 -12.29 23.19 -30.48
N ASP A 223 -12.00 23.47 -31.74
CA ASP A 223 -11.07 22.77 -32.61
C ASP A 223 -9.60 22.96 -32.19
N GLU A 224 -9.36 23.37 -30.94
CA GLU A 224 -8.01 23.47 -30.42
C GLU A 224 -7.37 22.07 -30.27
N PRO A 225 -6.19 21.88 -30.81
CA PRO A 225 -5.51 20.58 -30.75
C PRO A 225 -5.28 20.19 -29.28
N MET A 226 -5.90 19.09 -28.88
CA MET A 226 -5.73 18.52 -27.54
C MET A 226 -4.30 18.01 -27.33
N LEU A 227 -3.72 18.25 -26.16
CA LEU A 227 -2.41 17.75 -25.79
C LEU A 227 -2.33 16.23 -25.98
N ARG A 228 -1.41 15.77 -26.81
CA ARG A 228 -1.06 14.37 -26.98
C ARG A 228 0.45 14.21 -27.03
N VAL A 229 0.98 13.36 -26.17
CA VAL A 229 2.40 13.07 -26.07
C VAL A 229 2.62 11.57 -26.13
N MET A 230 3.50 11.12 -27.03
CA MET A 230 3.85 9.70 -27.18
C MET A 230 5.36 9.61 -27.40
N HIS A 231 6.12 9.27 -26.35
CA HIS A 231 7.57 9.12 -26.43
C HIS A 231 7.97 7.74 -25.92
N GLN A 232 8.58 6.92 -26.76
CA GLN A 232 8.85 5.50 -26.50
C GLN A 232 7.64 4.78 -25.88
N ALA A 233 6.44 5.19 -26.33
CA ALA A 233 5.18 4.80 -25.72
C ALA A 233 4.87 3.32 -25.86
N GLU A 234 5.42 2.65 -26.88
CA GLU A 234 5.26 1.21 -27.11
C GLU A 234 6.35 0.37 -26.44
N ARG A 235 7.46 1.01 -26.00
CA ARG A 235 8.56 0.30 -25.36
C ARG A 235 8.20 -0.13 -23.94
N PRO A 236 8.42 -1.42 -23.56
CA PRO A 236 8.11 -1.90 -22.23
C PRO A 236 9.15 -1.41 -21.21
N PHE A 237 8.68 -0.83 -20.12
CA PHE A 237 9.46 -0.42 -18.94
C PHE A 237 8.99 -1.17 -17.70
N ASN A 238 9.82 -1.24 -16.66
CA ASN A 238 9.37 -1.70 -15.35
C ASN A 238 8.50 -0.60 -14.72
N PRO A 239 7.22 -0.89 -14.44
CA PRO A 239 6.28 0.09 -13.90
C PRO A 239 6.39 0.26 -12.39
N ALA A 240 7.13 -0.59 -11.70
CA ALA A 240 7.06 -0.69 -10.24
C ALA A 240 5.59 -0.72 -9.77
N SER A 241 5.25 -0.01 -8.70
CA SER A 241 3.90 -0.04 -8.11
C SER A 241 2.79 0.61 -8.96
N THR A 242 3.07 1.21 -10.13
CA THR A 242 1.98 1.60 -11.04
C THR A 242 1.30 0.38 -11.68
N MET A 243 1.94 -0.81 -11.66
CA MET A 243 1.32 -2.09 -12.01
C MET A 243 0.02 -2.35 -11.23
N LYS A 244 -0.12 -1.81 -10.01
CA LYS A 244 -1.32 -1.96 -9.20
C LYS A 244 -2.58 -1.41 -9.87
N LEU A 245 -2.43 -0.44 -10.78
CA LEU A 245 -3.54 0.10 -11.57
C LEU A 245 -4.17 -0.99 -12.45
N VAL A 246 -3.34 -1.84 -13.04
CA VAL A 246 -3.81 -3.00 -13.83
C VAL A 246 -4.62 -3.94 -12.94
N THR A 247 -4.08 -4.32 -11.78
CA THR A 247 -4.74 -5.27 -10.88
C THR A 247 -6.04 -4.71 -10.28
N THR A 248 -6.03 -3.44 -9.82
CA THR A 248 -7.19 -2.85 -9.15
C THR A 248 -8.34 -2.51 -10.12
N HIS A 249 -8.01 -2.09 -11.35
CA HIS A 249 -9.02 -1.91 -12.40
C HIS A 249 -9.71 -3.24 -12.74
N ALA A 250 -8.94 -4.31 -12.96
CA ALA A 250 -9.50 -5.62 -13.27
C ALA A 250 -10.40 -6.14 -12.13
N ALA A 251 -9.97 -5.99 -10.89
CA ALA A 251 -10.73 -6.44 -9.73
C ALA A 251 -12.09 -5.73 -9.63
N LEU A 252 -12.11 -4.41 -9.77
CA LEU A 252 -13.36 -3.65 -9.78
C LEU A 252 -14.27 -4.06 -10.95
N ALA A 253 -13.70 -4.36 -12.11
CA ALA A 253 -14.48 -4.77 -13.29
C ALA A 253 -15.03 -6.19 -13.17
N MET A 254 -14.31 -7.11 -12.51
CA MET A 254 -14.70 -8.52 -12.38
C MET A 254 -15.63 -8.77 -11.20
N LEU A 255 -15.29 -8.22 -10.05
CA LEU A 255 -15.93 -8.56 -8.78
C LEU A 255 -16.96 -7.51 -8.33
N GLY A 256 -16.88 -6.31 -8.90
CA GLY A 256 -17.69 -5.18 -8.45
C GLY A 256 -17.18 -4.53 -7.14
N PRO A 257 -17.49 -3.24 -6.91
CA PRO A 257 -16.96 -2.51 -5.75
C PRO A 257 -17.47 -3.04 -4.41
N ASP A 258 -18.67 -3.62 -4.37
CA ASP A 258 -19.35 -4.09 -3.14
C ASP A 258 -18.95 -5.53 -2.76
N TYR A 259 -18.00 -6.14 -3.50
CA TYR A 259 -17.54 -7.49 -3.21
C TYR A 259 -16.93 -7.59 -1.82
N ARG A 260 -17.29 -8.65 -1.06
CA ARG A 260 -16.81 -8.94 0.28
C ARG A 260 -16.28 -10.36 0.39
N TRP A 261 -15.26 -10.55 1.20
CA TRP A 261 -14.64 -11.84 1.48
C TRP A 261 -15.34 -12.54 2.64
N THR A 262 -15.32 -13.88 2.63
CA THR A 262 -15.89 -14.67 3.72
C THR A 262 -14.84 -15.55 4.35
N THR A 263 -14.48 -15.28 5.61
CA THR A 263 -13.65 -16.12 6.46
C THR A 263 -14.54 -17.01 7.34
N ARG A 264 -14.20 -18.28 7.51
CA ARG A 264 -15.07 -19.24 8.24
C ARG A 264 -14.31 -19.93 9.35
N PHE A 265 -15.02 -20.17 10.44
CA PHE A 265 -14.64 -21.19 11.41
C PHE A 265 -15.51 -22.44 11.23
N LEU A 266 -14.83 -23.59 11.21
CA LEU A 266 -15.44 -24.90 11.16
C LEU A 266 -14.82 -25.78 12.28
N THR A 267 -15.38 -26.95 12.52
CA THR A 267 -14.83 -27.91 13.48
C THR A 267 -15.06 -29.34 13.06
N THR A 268 -14.15 -30.23 13.46
CA THR A 268 -14.33 -31.69 13.38
C THR A 268 -14.87 -32.27 14.68
N GLY A 269 -14.97 -31.47 15.75
CA GLY A 269 -15.36 -31.90 17.06
C GLY A 269 -16.76 -31.49 17.49
N GLN A 270 -17.10 -31.86 18.75
CA GLN A 270 -18.34 -31.47 19.42
C GLN A 270 -18.04 -30.39 20.47
N ILE A 271 -18.98 -29.47 20.67
CA ILE A 271 -18.93 -28.48 21.73
C ILE A 271 -19.85 -28.97 22.85
N ARG A 272 -19.28 -29.20 24.05
CA ARG A 272 -20.03 -29.57 25.26
C ARG A 272 -19.62 -28.63 26.39
N ASP A 273 -20.59 -28.02 27.07
CA ASP A 273 -20.37 -27.08 28.18
C ASP A 273 -19.37 -25.94 27.86
N GLY A 274 -19.37 -25.51 26.62
CA GLY A 274 -18.45 -24.48 26.13
C GLY A 274 -17.04 -24.99 25.81
N VAL A 275 -16.81 -26.30 25.80
CA VAL A 275 -15.53 -26.93 25.47
C VAL A 275 -15.61 -27.61 24.11
N LEU A 276 -14.80 -27.16 23.17
CA LEU A 276 -14.62 -27.84 21.88
C LEU A 276 -13.68 -29.04 22.07
N GLN A 277 -14.24 -30.23 21.89
CA GLN A 277 -13.51 -31.51 21.88
C GLN A 277 -13.13 -31.87 20.44
N GLY A 278 -12.07 -31.27 19.93
CA GLY A 278 -11.60 -31.43 18.57
C GLY A 278 -11.00 -30.16 18.03
N ASP A 279 -10.64 -30.17 16.75
CA ASP A 279 -9.97 -29.05 16.11
C ASP A 279 -10.93 -27.91 15.74
N LEU A 280 -10.42 -26.69 15.87
CA LEU A 280 -11.02 -25.51 15.27
C LEU A 280 -10.34 -25.25 13.92
N ILE A 281 -11.11 -25.24 12.85
CA ILE A 281 -10.60 -24.99 11.49
C ILE A 281 -10.86 -23.53 11.14
N LEU A 282 -9.81 -22.77 10.83
CA LEU A 282 -9.88 -21.44 10.23
C LEU A 282 -9.73 -21.57 8.71
N GLN A 283 -10.81 -21.41 7.96
CA GLN A 283 -10.77 -21.34 6.51
C GLN A 283 -10.56 -19.90 6.06
N GLY A 284 -9.39 -19.64 5.46
CA GLY A 284 -9.05 -18.34 4.90
C GLY A 284 -9.93 -17.99 3.69
N GLY A 285 -10.61 -16.87 3.75
CA GLY A 285 -11.46 -16.34 2.68
C GLY A 285 -10.70 -15.54 1.63
N GLY A 286 -9.39 -15.31 1.80
CA GLY A 286 -8.60 -14.44 0.94
C GLY A 286 -8.78 -12.95 1.26
N ASP A 287 -9.38 -12.60 2.38
CA ASP A 287 -9.59 -11.22 2.82
C ASP A 287 -8.24 -10.48 2.95
N PRO A 288 -7.97 -9.46 2.10
CA PRO A 288 -6.69 -8.76 2.13
C PRO A 288 -6.55 -7.78 3.29
N HIS A 289 -7.61 -7.59 4.09
CA HIS A 289 -7.63 -6.67 5.23
C HIS A 289 -8.15 -7.33 6.52
N LEU A 290 -7.96 -8.62 6.71
CA LEU A 290 -8.28 -9.29 7.97
C LEU A 290 -7.29 -8.84 9.06
N VAL A 291 -7.61 -7.74 9.75
CA VAL A 291 -6.77 -7.15 10.79
C VAL A 291 -7.12 -7.72 12.18
N ILE A 292 -6.35 -7.31 13.21
CA ILE A 292 -6.56 -7.83 14.58
C ILE A 292 -7.94 -7.48 15.12
N GLU A 293 -8.49 -6.33 14.75
CA GLU A 293 -9.83 -5.89 15.15
C GLU A 293 -10.91 -6.81 14.58
N ASP A 294 -10.80 -7.21 13.32
CA ASP A 294 -11.71 -8.16 12.67
C ASP A 294 -11.57 -9.55 13.30
N LEU A 295 -10.33 -9.98 13.59
CA LEU A 295 -10.08 -11.24 14.27
C LEU A 295 -10.71 -11.27 15.67
N HIS A 296 -10.64 -10.17 16.42
CA HIS A 296 -11.31 -10.02 17.71
C HIS A 296 -12.83 -10.10 17.57
N ALA A 297 -13.42 -9.39 16.61
CA ALA A 297 -14.86 -9.42 16.37
C ALA A 297 -15.34 -10.85 16.04
N LEU A 298 -14.67 -11.50 15.11
CA LEU A 298 -14.93 -12.87 14.68
C LEU A 298 -14.80 -13.88 15.85
N MET A 299 -13.82 -13.71 16.74
CA MET A 299 -13.68 -14.53 17.94
C MET A 299 -14.71 -14.20 19.02
N ALA A 300 -15.10 -12.94 19.16
CA ALA A 300 -16.14 -12.52 20.11
C ALA A 300 -17.48 -13.20 19.80
N ASP A 301 -17.81 -13.36 18.52
CA ASP A 301 -19.01 -14.06 18.08
C ASP A 301 -18.98 -15.56 18.46
N LEU A 302 -17.82 -16.21 18.31
CA LEU A 302 -17.66 -17.58 18.81
C LEU A 302 -17.81 -17.67 20.34
N ARG A 303 -17.31 -16.68 21.07
CA ARG A 303 -17.47 -16.58 22.52
C ARG A 303 -18.95 -16.38 22.91
N ALA A 304 -19.64 -15.51 22.17
CA ALA A 304 -21.08 -15.26 22.39
C ALA A 304 -21.92 -16.50 22.16
N GLN A 305 -21.52 -17.40 21.25
CA GLN A 305 -22.12 -18.71 21.02
C GLN A 305 -21.77 -19.73 22.12
N GLY A 306 -21.05 -19.32 23.17
CA GLY A 306 -20.74 -20.12 24.34
C GLY A 306 -19.43 -20.90 24.27
N LEU A 307 -18.61 -20.76 23.22
CA LEU A 307 -17.31 -21.44 23.14
C LEU A 307 -16.31 -20.78 24.11
N LYS A 308 -15.80 -21.55 25.07
CA LYS A 308 -14.89 -21.09 26.14
C LYS A 308 -13.49 -21.67 25.99
N THR A 309 -13.41 -22.96 25.68
CA THR A 309 -12.15 -23.69 25.64
C THR A 309 -12.02 -24.46 24.32
N ILE A 310 -10.86 -24.37 23.69
CA ILE A 310 -10.48 -25.15 22.52
C ILE A 310 -9.40 -26.13 22.98
N ARG A 311 -9.68 -27.44 22.95
CA ARG A 311 -8.75 -28.50 23.37
C ARG A 311 -7.91 -29.03 22.21
N GLY A 312 -8.49 -29.08 21.02
CA GLY A 312 -7.77 -29.46 19.79
C GLY A 312 -6.92 -28.36 19.22
N ASP A 313 -6.43 -28.59 18.01
CA ASP A 313 -5.57 -27.65 17.28
C ASP A 313 -6.38 -26.55 16.58
N LEU A 314 -5.70 -25.43 16.28
CA LEU A 314 -6.13 -24.50 15.25
C LEU A 314 -5.58 -24.99 13.92
N VAL A 315 -6.47 -25.47 13.06
CA VAL A 315 -6.12 -25.94 11.72
C VAL A 315 -6.42 -24.83 10.72
N VAL A 316 -5.42 -24.40 9.98
CA VAL A 316 -5.54 -23.29 9.01
C VAL A 316 -5.69 -23.88 7.62
N ASP A 317 -6.80 -23.59 6.97
CA ASP A 317 -7.06 -23.97 5.59
C ASP A 317 -6.83 -22.77 4.66
N ASP A 318 -5.66 -22.76 4.03
CA ASP A 318 -5.22 -21.75 3.07
C ASP A 318 -5.39 -22.19 1.59
N ALA A 319 -6.18 -23.24 1.32
CA ALA A 319 -6.33 -23.86 0.00
C ALA A 319 -6.86 -22.91 -1.09
N ARG A 320 -7.44 -21.76 -0.70
CA ARG A 320 -7.93 -20.77 -1.66
C ARG A 320 -6.84 -20.19 -2.55
N PHE A 321 -5.58 -20.13 -2.07
CA PHE A 321 -4.45 -19.60 -2.81
C PHE A 321 -3.32 -20.63 -2.92
N ALA A 322 -2.71 -20.78 -4.11
CA ALA A 322 -1.57 -21.66 -4.31
C ALA A 322 -0.23 -20.93 -4.05
N VAL A 323 0.04 -20.63 -2.79
CA VAL A 323 1.24 -19.84 -2.42
C VAL A 323 2.46 -20.70 -2.12
N GLY A 324 2.28 -22.01 -1.86
CA GLY A 324 3.32 -22.93 -1.44
C GLY A 324 3.75 -22.78 0.03
N PRO A 325 4.47 -23.77 0.57
CA PRO A 325 4.71 -23.89 2.02
C PRO A 325 5.80 -22.96 2.57
N ALA A 326 6.75 -22.52 1.75
CA ALA A 326 7.89 -21.73 2.21
C ALA A 326 7.71 -20.24 1.96
N ASP A 327 8.10 -19.40 2.90
CA ASP A 327 8.38 -18.00 2.64
C ASP A 327 9.64 -17.97 1.75
N GLY A 328 9.45 -17.81 0.44
CA GLY A 328 10.55 -17.69 -0.51
C GLY A 328 11.46 -16.51 -0.18
N GLU A 329 12.58 -16.37 -0.90
CA GLU A 329 13.47 -15.23 -0.74
C GLU A 329 12.69 -13.92 -0.86
N ALA A 330 12.95 -12.99 0.06
CA ALA A 330 12.43 -11.64 -0.02
C ALA A 330 12.97 -10.95 -1.28
N PHE A 331 12.15 -10.13 -1.93
CA PHE A 331 12.49 -9.44 -3.19
C PHE A 331 13.85 -8.70 -3.14
N ASP A 332 14.19 -8.14 -1.99
CA ASP A 332 15.41 -7.38 -1.72
C ASP A 332 16.31 -8.01 -0.64
N GLY A 333 16.04 -9.26 -0.26
CA GLY A 333 16.80 -10.00 0.75
C GLY A 333 16.39 -9.69 2.19
N ASP A 334 15.42 -8.80 2.44
CA ASP A 334 14.96 -8.46 3.79
C ASP A 334 13.53 -8.97 4.05
N ALA A 335 13.41 -10.19 4.60
CA ALA A 335 12.13 -10.81 4.93
C ALA A 335 11.36 -10.08 6.06
N SER A 336 12.04 -9.23 6.83
CA SER A 336 11.40 -8.45 7.89
C SER A 336 10.54 -7.30 7.38
N GLN A 337 10.66 -6.97 6.10
CA GLN A 337 9.87 -5.91 5.49
C GLN A 337 8.44 -6.38 5.21
N ALA A 338 7.46 -5.68 5.75
CA ALA A 338 6.05 -6.04 5.59
C ALA A 338 5.60 -6.06 4.11
N TYR A 339 6.24 -5.30 3.21
CA TYR A 339 5.92 -5.33 1.78
C TYR A 339 6.38 -6.61 1.07
N ASN A 340 7.23 -7.44 1.71
CA ASN A 340 7.67 -8.74 1.20
C ASN A 340 6.77 -9.91 1.62
N VAL A 341 5.82 -9.69 2.56
CA VAL A 341 4.91 -10.74 3.04
C VAL A 341 4.15 -11.41 1.91
N ARG A 342 4.04 -12.74 1.97
CA ARG A 342 3.34 -13.56 0.97
C ARG A 342 1.82 -13.48 1.13
N PRO A 343 1.06 -13.67 0.04
CA PRO A 343 -0.39 -13.55 0.03
C PRO A 343 -1.10 -14.83 0.49
N TRP A 344 -1.10 -15.14 1.79
CA TRP A 344 -1.83 -16.28 2.36
C TRP A 344 -3.34 -16.01 2.40
N ALA A 345 -4.17 -17.04 2.19
CA ALA A 345 -5.62 -16.87 2.21
C ALA A 345 -6.18 -16.55 3.61
N ALA A 346 -5.53 -17.05 4.67
CA ALA A 346 -5.82 -16.72 6.07
C ALA A 346 -4.83 -15.68 6.63
N LEU A 347 -4.29 -14.80 5.79
CA LEU A 347 -3.36 -13.78 6.24
C LEU A 347 -4.04 -12.84 7.23
N THR A 348 -3.48 -12.75 8.44
CA THR A 348 -3.99 -11.89 9.49
C THR A 348 -3.01 -10.77 9.79
N ASN A 349 -3.52 -9.55 9.96
CA ASN A 349 -2.76 -8.35 10.32
C ASN A 349 -1.50 -8.15 9.46
N PHE A 350 -1.58 -8.49 8.17
CA PHE A 350 -0.47 -8.43 7.21
C PHE A 350 0.78 -9.22 7.63
N LYS A 351 0.66 -10.18 8.55
CA LYS A 351 1.79 -10.85 9.22
C LYS A 351 2.83 -9.87 9.77
N ALA A 352 2.40 -8.71 10.21
CA ALA A 352 3.25 -7.64 10.69
C ALA A 352 2.83 -7.15 12.07
N SER A 353 3.79 -6.73 12.86
CA SER A 353 3.56 -6.06 14.14
C SER A 353 4.29 -4.73 14.19
N LYS A 354 3.68 -3.77 14.87
CA LYS A 354 4.35 -2.53 15.26
C LYS A 354 5.27 -2.82 16.43
N LEU A 355 6.55 -2.53 16.24
CA LEU A 355 7.56 -2.60 17.29
C LEU A 355 7.83 -1.19 17.81
N VAL A 356 7.80 -1.04 19.13
CA VAL A 356 8.07 0.23 19.82
C VAL A 356 9.28 0.04 20.71
N ILE A 357 10.31 0.84 20.50
CA ILE A 357 11.61 0.74 21.17
C ILE A 357 11.84 2.01 21.96
N ASP A 358 11.93 1.88 23.30
CA ASP A 358 12.30 2.98 24.20
C ASP A 358 13.77 2.84 24.63
N PRO A 359 14.68 3.70 24.12
CA PRO A 359 16.09 3.63 24.46
C PRO A 359 16.40 4.10 25.89
N LYS A 360 15.49 4.85 26.55
CA LYS A 360 15.68 5.31 27.94
C LYS A 360 15.37 4.17 28.91
N LYS A 361 14.28 3.46 28.70
CA LYS A 361 13.84 2.32 29.51
C LYS A 361 14.48 1.01 29.05
N ARG A 362 15.13 0.96 27.89
CA ARG A 362 15.63 -0.25 27.24
C ARG A 362 14.51 -1.30 27.08
N GLN A 363 13.37 -0.83 26.66
CA GLN A 363 12.16 -1.66 26.50
C GLN A 363 11.79 -1.82 25.03
N LEU A 364 11.30 -3.00 24.72
CA LEU A 364 10.70 -3.36 23.43
C LEU A 364 9.27 -3.79 23.68
N ALA A 365 8.32 -3.14 23.03
CA ALA A 365 6.92 -3.51 23.00
C ALA A 365 6.50 -3.89 21.56
N ARG A 366 5.44 -4.66 21.45
CA ARG A 366 4.89 -5.16 20.19
C ARG A 366 3.37 -5.06 20.20
N GLU A 367 2.79 -4.61 19.08
CA GLU A 367 1.36 -4.55 18.81
C GLU A 367 1.05 -5.17 17.43
N PRO A 368 0.08 -6.11 17.34
CA PRO A 368 -0.61 -6.77 18.43
C PRO A 368 0.29 -7.71 19.24
N PRO A 369 -0.09 -8.10 20.46
CA PRO A 369 0.62 -9.11 21.24
C PRO A 369 0.57 -10.47 20.55
N LEU A 370 1.65 -11.25 20.65
CA LEU A 370 1.70 -12.64 20.16
C LEU A 370 2.01 -13.55 21.36
N ALA A 371 1.15 -14.52 21.62
CA ALA A 371 1.40 -15.52 22.65
C ALA A 371 2.57 -16.44 22.23
N ASP A 372 3.24 -17.02 23.22
CA ASP A 372 4.32 -17.99 23.06
C ASP A 372 5.54 -17.52 22.26
N VAL A 373 5.68 -16.21 22.03
CA VAL A 373 6.81 -15.58 21.34
C VAL A 373 7.58 -14.70 22.31
N GLN A 374 8.88 -14.96 22.44
CA GLN A 374 9.78 -14.14 23.27
C GLN A 374 10.24 -12.91 22.49
N LEU A 375 10.23 -11.74 23.16
CA LEU A 375 10.87 -10.53 22.63
C LEU A 375 12.26 -10.37 23.26
N ARG A 376 13.26 -10.03 22.44
CA ARG A 376 14.62 -9.75 22.89
C ARG A 376 15.04 -8.35 22.42
N TYR A 377 15.54 -7.56 23.37
CA TYR A 377 16.08 -6.23 23.13
C TYR A 377 17.62 -6.29 23.08
N ASP A 378 18.18 -6.33 21.87
CA ASP A 378 19.63 -6.42 21.62
C ASP A 378 20.18 -5.12 21.00
N VAL A 379 19.59 -3.96 21.40
CA VAL A 379 19.94 -2.66 20.83
C VAL A 379 21.03 -1.97 21.67
N LYS A 380 22.13 -1.56 21.02
CA LYS A 380 23.16 -0.74 21.61
C LYS A 380 22.72 0.73 21.65
N VAL A 381 22.51 1.26 22.85
CA VAL A 381 22.12 2.66 23.04
C VAL A 381 23.36 3.55 23.03
N LEU A 382 23.40 4.52 22.12
CA LEU A 382 24.48 5.48 21.94
C LEU A 382 24.14 6.81 22.60
N LYS A 383 25.16 7.49 23.15
CA LYS A 383 25.10 8.90 23.59
C LYS A 383 25.30 9.81 22.37
N GLY A 384 24.81 11.04 22.42
CA GLY A 384 25.01 12.03 21.37
C GLY A 384 23.73 12.71 20.92
N ARG A 385 23.87 13.66 19.98
CA ARG A 385 22.72 14.36 19.37
C ARG A 385 22.02 13.45 18.35
N CYS A 386 20.69 13.56 18.26
CA CYS A 386 19.94 12.86 17.21
C CYS A 386 20.27 13.48 15.85
N ARG A 387 20.74 12.65 14.92
CA ARG A 387 21.03 13.01 13.52
C ARG A 387 20.34 12.01 12.60
N THR A 388 20.03 12.42 11.38
CA THR A 388 19.54 11.51 10.35
C THR A 388 20.51 10.33 10.18
N GLY A 389 19.99 9.10 10.25
CA GLY A 389 20.80 7.87 10.19
C GLY A 389 21.50 7.49 11.50
N GLY A 390 21.28 8.23 12.60
CA GLY A 390 21.84 7.91 13.93
C GLY A 390 21.21 6.69 14.61
N THR A 391 20.05 6.25 14.12
CA THR A 391 19.37 5.03 14.55
C THR A 391 19.37 4.03 13.40
N ARG A 392 19.86 2.82 13.66
CA ARG A 392 19.87 1.69 12.73
C ARG A 392 19.40 0.46 13.48
N LEU A 393 18.17 0.03 13.20
CA LEU A 393 17.53 -1.10 13.84
C LEU A 393 17.23 -2.17 12.82
N GLY A 394 17.38 -3.41 13.21
CA GLY A 394 17.02 -4.60 12.45
C GLY A 394 16.17 -5.52 13.30
N VAL A 395 15.40 -6.37 12.64
CA VAL A 395 14.64 -7.45 13.26
C VAL A 395 15.19 -8.78 12.80
N GLN A 396 15.29 -9.71 13.73
CA GLN A 396 15.76 -11.05 13.46
C GLN A 396 14.89 -12.07 14.19
N ASP A 397 14.44 -13.07 13.47
CA ASP A 397 13.74 -14.20 14.02
C ASP A 397 14.72 -15.30 14.46
N GLY A 398 14.31 -16.05 15.47
CA GLY A 398 15.11 -17.15 16.01
C GLY A 398 14.26 -18.04 16.91
N ALA A 399 14.92 -18.94 17.60
CA ALA A 399 14.30 -19.79 18.59
C ALA A 399 15.18 -19.93 19.84
N THR A 400 14.56 -20.17 20.99
CA THR A 400 15.26 -20.60 22.22
C THR A 400 15.75 -22.03 22.06
N ALA A 401 16.62 -22.48 22.96
CA ALA A 401 17.06 -23.88 23.01
C ALA A 401 15.89 -24.88 23.16
N ALA A 402 14.76 -24.45 23.74
CA ALA A 402 13.54 -25.23 23.85
C ALA A 402 12.61 -25.08 22.63
N GLY A 403 13.07 -24.48 21.50
CA GLY A 403 12.32 -24.32 20.27
C GLY A 403 11.23 -23.23 20.31
N ARG A 404 11.16 -22.40 21.37
CA ARG A 404 10.20 -21.31 21.44
C ARG A 404 10.63 -20.16 20.52
N PRO A 405 9.71 -19.63 19.67
CA PRO A 405 10.03 -18.51 18.79
C PRO A 405 10.54 -17.27 19.55
N VAL A 406 11.57 -16.63 19.01
CA VAL A 406 12.17 -15.40 19.52
C VAL A 406 12.19 -14.35 18.42
N VAL A 407 11.77 -13.15 18.73
CA VAL A 407 11.95 -11.97 17.89
C VAL A 407 12.92 -11.03 18.57
N SER A 408 14.09 -10.82 17.97
CA SER A 408 15.13 -9.93 18.44
C SER A 408 15.10 -8.62 17.68
N VAL A 409 15.18 -7.50 18.39
CA VAL A 409 15.51 -6.21 17.76
C VAL A 409 16.94 -5.86 18.12
N ASN A 410 17.77 -5.71 17.10
CA ASN A 410 19.20 -5.45 17.22
C ASN A 410 19.60 -4.12 16.55
N GLY A 411 20.88 -3.76 16.69
CA GLY A 411 21.42 -2.57 16.05
C GLY A 411 21.83 -1.47 17.00
N THR A 412 21.70 -0.22 16.55
CA THR A 412 22.11 0.96 17.32
C THR A 412 21.02 2.02 17.35
N GLN A 413 20.84 2.66 18.50
CA GLN A 413 19.89 3.77 18.66
C GLN A 413 20.53 4.89 19.48
N VAL A 414 20.50 6.12 18.98
CA VAL A 414 20.91 7.28 19.73
C VAL A 414 19.83 7.65 20.74
N ARG A 415 20.20 7.73 22.04
CA ARG A 415 19.25 7.99 23.14
C ARG A 415 18.43 9.27 22.95
N ALA A 416 19.06 10.32 22.42
CA ALA A 416 18.40 11.60 22.14
C ALA A 416 17.37 11.55 21.01
N CYS A 417 17.34 10.49 20.19
CA CYS A 417 16.31 10.29 19.16
C CYS A 417 14.95 9.84 19.75
N GLY A 418 14.89 9.58 21.07
CA GLY A 418 13.65 9.17 21.72
C GLY A 418 13.17 7.78 21.30
N SER A 419 11.93 7.46 21.64
CA SER A 419 11.30 6.21 21.22
C SER A 419 11.17 6.14 19.70
N GLN A 420 11.45 4.96 19.15
CA GLN A 420 11.28 4.65 17.73
C GLN A 420 10.18 3.62 17.57
N GLN A 421 9.44 3.74 16.47
CA GLN A 421 8.45 2.75 16.11
C GLN A 421 8.56 2.41 14.63
N PHE A 422 8.41 1.16 14.30
CA PHE A 422 8.35 0.68 12.93
C PHE A 422 7.56 -0.63 12.84
N TYR A 423 7.10 -0.96 11.65
CA TYR A 423 6.42 -2.22 11.38
C TYR A 423 7.41 -3.23 10.83
N ALA A 424 7.31 -4.46 11.31
CA ALA A 424 8.11 -5.58 10.81
C ALA A 424 7.25 -6.81 10.63
N ALA A 425 7.45 -7.50 9.51
CA ALA A 425 7.03 -8.87 9.33
C ALA A 425 8.03 -9.78 10.07
N MET A 426 7.53 -10.72 10.83
CA MET A 426 8.35 -11.61 11.63
C MET A 426 7.68 -12.97 11.74
N LEU A 427 8.48 -13.99 12.03
CA LEU A 427 8.04 -15.38 12.16
C LEU A 427 7.53 -15.96 10.83
N ASP A 428 7.39 -17.25 10.75
CA ASP A 428 6.63 -17.86 9.67
C ASP A 428 5.12 -17.61 9.84
N HIS A 429 4.34 -17.91 8.80
CA HIS A 429 2.90 -17.68 8.80
C HIS A 429 2.18 -18.43 9.92
N GLN A 430 2.54 -19.70 10.16
CA GLN A 430 1.96 -20.54 11.18
C GLN A 430 2.23 -20.02 12.60
N GLN A 431 3.47 -19.65 12.89
CA GLN A 431 3.90 -19.11 14.18
C GLN A 431 3.23 -17.77 14.47
N PHE A 432 3.16 -16.89 13.49
CA PHE A 432 2.49 -15.60 13.64
C PHE A 432 1.01 -15.78 13.93
N LEU A 433 0.32 -16.62 13.15
CA LEU A 433 -1.11 -16.87 13.32
C LEU A 433 -1.41 -17.56 14.65
N HIS A 434 -0.56 -18.52 15.09
CA HIS A 434 -0.66 -19.10 16.42
C HIS A 434 -0.59 -18.03 17.51
N GLY A 435 0.43 -17.19 17.43
CA GLY A 435 0.69 -16.15 18.43
C GLY A 435 -0.44 -15.14 18.54
N ILE A 436 -0.93 -14.62 17.41
CA ILE A 436 -2.00 -13.61 17.40
C ILE A 436 -3.35 -14.21 17.82
N PHE A 437 -3.70 -15.41 17.32
CA PHE A 437 -4.93 -16.11 17.68
C PHE A 437 -4.97 -16.41 19.19
N LYS A 438 -3.94 -17.04 19.73
CA LYS A 438 -3.87 -17.43 21.13
C LYS A 438 -3.88 -16.23 22.07
N ALA A 439 -3.18 -15.15 21.69
CA ALA A 439 -3.20 -13.91 22.47
C ALA A 439 -4.59 -13.28 22.50
N ALA A 440 -5.26 -13.14 21.36
CA ALA A 440 -6.60 -12.58 21.24
C ALA A 440 -7.64 -13.45 21.96
N TRP A 441 -7.59 -14.78 21.78
CA TRP A 441 -8.51 -15.71 22.46
C TRP A 441 -8.39 -15.62 23.98
N LYS A 442 -7.14 -15.56 24.50
CA LYS A 442 -6.86 -15.42 25.93
C LYS A 442 -7.34 -14.08 26.49
N ASP A 443 -7.15 -12.99 25.75
CA ASP A 443 -7.57 -11.65 26.15
C ASP A 443 -9.09 -11.57 26.37
N MET A 444 -9.86 -12.32 25.59
CA MET A 444 -11.31 -12.48 25.74
C MET A 444 -11.71 -13.52 26.80
N GLY A 445 -10.80 -14.01 27.64
CA GLY A 445 -11.06 -15.00 28.67
C GLY A 445 -11.24 -16.43 28.14
N GLY A 446 -10.84 -16.70 26.88
CA GLY A 446 -10.85 -18.04 26.32
C GLY A 446 -9.60 -18.85 26.69
N GLN A 447 -9.67 -20.18 26.58
CA GLN A 447 -8.55 -21.08 26.75
C GLN A 447 -8.26 -21.82 25.44
N PHE A 448 -6.99 -21.85 25.04
CA PHE A 448 -6.50 -22.60 23.89
C PHE A 448 -5.20 -23.30 24.26
N THR A 449 -5.22 -24.64 24.26
CA THR A 449 -4.08 -25.48 24.65
C THR A 449 -3.45 -26.22 23.49
N GLY A 450 -4.12 -26.22 22.32
CA GLY A 450 -3.66 -26.86 21.10
C GLY A 450 -2.50 -26.13 20.42
N ARG A 451 -2.05 -26.68 19.31
CA ARG A 451 -1.07 -26.11 18.39
C ARG A 451 -1.79 -25.49 17.21
N THR A 452 -1.04 -24.79 16.39
CA THR A 452 -1.53 -24.34 15.08
C THR A 452 -0.81 -25.13 14.00
N ARG A 453 -1.54 -25.57 12.98
CA ARG A 453 -0.98 -26.24 11.80
C ARG A 453 -1.70 -25.80 10.54
N ILE A 454 -0.96 -25.66 9.45
CA ILE A 454 -1.52 -25.34 8.13
C ILE A 454 -1.83 -26.66 7.44
N GLN A 455 -3.08 -26.81 6.99
CA GLN A 455 -3.56 -27.98 6.28
C GLN A 455 -4.55 -27.57 5.19
N PRO A 456 -4.10 -27.36 3.95
CA PRO A 456 -4.98 -27.03 2.83
C PRO A 456 -6.06 -28.10 2.64
N GLY A 457 -7.30 -27.65 2.39
CA GLY A 457 -8.46 -28.52 2.20
C GLY A 457 -9.08 -29.07 3.49
N ALA A 458 -8.61 -28.66 4.67
CA ALA A 458 -9.15 -29.13 5.95
C ALA A 458 -10.64 -28.78 6.14
N ALA A 459 -11.10 -27.68 5.58
CA ALA A 459 -12.49 -27.22 5.67
C ALA A 459 -13.49 -28.20 5.07
N ALA A 460 -13.09 -29.03 4.10
CA ALA A 460 -13.96 -30.04 3.49
C ALA A 460 -14.46 -31.11 4.48
N ARG A 461 -13.75 -31.28 5.60
CA ARG A 461 -14.11 -32.23 6.68
C ARG A 461 -14.77 -31.55 7.86
N GLY A 462 -14.85 -30.22 7.86
CA GLY A 462 -15.34 -29.42 8.97
C GLY A 462 -16.84 -29.16 8.90
N ARG A 463 -17.49 -29.20 10.05
CA ARG A 463 -18.85 -28.68 10.22
C ARG A 463 -18.78 -27.17 10.47
N PRO A 464 -19.53 -26.33 9.71
CA PRO A 464 -19.53 -24.89 9.93
C PRO A 464 -19.93 -24.52 11.37
N LEU A 465 -19.20 -23.57 11.95
CA LEU A 465 -19.53 -22.94 13.23
C LEU A 465 -19.94 -21.49 13.00
N TYR A 466 -19.15 -20.75 12.22
CA TYR A 466 -19.36 -19.33 12.01
C TYR A 466 -18.77 -18.86 10.68
N ALA A 467 -19.41 -17.89 10.06
CA ALA A 467 -18.93 -17.23 8.85
C ALA A 467 -18.91 -15.71 9.06
N TRP A 468 -17.76 -15.10 8.79
CA TRP A 468 -17.50 -13.68 8.88
C TRP A 468 -17.38 -13.07 7.50
N GLN A 469 -18.11 -12.01 7.23
CA GLN A 469 -17.86 -11.18 6.05
C GLN A 469 -16.87 -10.06 6.38
N SER A 470 -15.97 -9.77 5.45
CA SER A 470 -14.96 -8.71 5.62
C SER A 470 -15.61 -7.38 5.99
N THR A 471 -14.94 -6.63 6.86
CA THR A 471 -15.36 -5.28 7.27
C THR A 471 -15.29 -4.31 6.10
N LEU A 472 -14.24 -4.43 5.26
CA LEU A 472 -14.09 -3.63 4.06
C LEU A 472 -14.68 -4.34 2.84
N ASP A 473 -15.30 -3.57 1.94
CA ASP A 473 -15.62 -4.01 0.60
C ASP A 473 -14.44 -3.80 -0.38
N LEU A 474 -14.58 -4.26 -1.62
CA LEU A 474 -13.53 -4.15 -2.62
C LEU A 474 -13.21 -2.70 -2.98
N GLY A 475 -14.19 -1.80 -3.00
CA GLY A 475 -13.96 -0.37 -3.25
C GLY A 475 -13.00 0.22 -2.20
N GLU A 476 -13.24 -0.09 -0.92
CA GLU A 476 -12.38 0.33 0.21
C GLU A 476 -11.00 -0.33 0.15
N VAL A 477 -10.95 -1.62 -0.16
CA VAL A 477 -9.68 -2.36 -0.34
C VAL A 477 -8.85 -1.75 -1.48
N VAL A 478 -9.46 -1.42 -2.62
CA VAL A 478 -8.79 -0.76 -3.76
C VAL A 478 -8.29 0.63 -3.37
N HIS A 479 -9.08 1.37 -2.58
CA HIS A 479 -8.64 2.66 -2.02
C HIS A 479 -7.37 2.49 -1.17
N HIS A 480 -7.34 1.54 -0.25
CA HIS A 480 -6.16 1.25 0.58
C HIS A 480 -4.95 0.82 -0.27
N ILE A 481 -5.17 -0.03 -1.27
CA ILE A 481 -4.11 -0.50 -2.18
C ILE A 481 -3.46 0.69 -2.90
N ASN A 482 -4.25 1.57 -3.50
CA ASN A 482 -3.72 2.63 -4.35
C ASN A 482 -3.18 3.82 -3.56
N LYS A 483 -3.90 4.29 -2.51
CA LYS A 483 -3.45 5.39 -1.65
C LYS A 483 -2.14 5.09 -0.94
N PHE A 484 -1.98 3.87 -0.42
CA PHE A 484 -0.81 3.50 0.39
C PHE A 484 0.16 2.57 -0.33
N SER A 485 -0.14 2.20 -1.58
CA SER A 485 0.71 1.33 -2.40
C SER A 485 0.95 -0.06 -1.78
N ASN A 486 -0.09 -0.66 -1.14
CA ASN A 486 0.04 -1.92 -0.42
C ASN A 486 0.30 -3.10 -1.36
N ASN A 487 1.46 -3.76 -1.22
CA ASN A 487 1.86 -4.87 -2.07
C ASN A 487 1.11 -6.16 -1.73
N VAL A 488 0.94 -6.42 -0.45
CA VAL A 488 0.37 -7.69 0.03
C VAL A 488 -1.09 -7.80 -0.36
N MET A 489 -1.87 -6.74 -0.07
CA MET A 489 -3.28 -6.65 -0.48
C MET A 489 -3.43 -6.83 -2.00
N THR A 490 -2.54 -6.22 -2.78
CA THR A 490 -2.61 -6.34 -4.25
C THR A 490 -2.34 -7.75 -4.75
N ARG A 491 -1.36 -8.44 -4.13
CA ARG A 491 -1.06 -9.85 -4.48
C ARG A 491 -2.22 -10.77 -4.11
N MET A 492 -2.83 -10.56 -2.94
CA MET A 492 -4.02 -11.30 -2.52
C MET A 492 -5.18 -11.05 -3.49
N LEU A 493 -5.38 -9.81 -3.90
CA LEU A 493 -6.44 -9.44 -4.84
C LEU A 493 -6.27 -10.11 -6.22
N LEU A 494 -5.03 -10.22 -6.73
CA LEU A 494 -4.76 -10.96 -7.96
C LEU A 494 -5.16 -12.43 -7.85
N LEU A 495 -4.80 -13.09 -6.74
CA LEU A 495 -5.14 -14.49 -6.51
C LEU A 495 -6.64 -14.69 -6.28
N GLU A 496 -7.27 -13.73 -5.60
CA GLU A 496 -8.71 -13.73 -5.37
C GLU A 496 -9.52 -13.66 -6.67
N MET A 497 -9.11 -12.78 -7.60
CA MET A 497 -9.77 -12.70 -8.92
C MET A 497 -9.74 -14.04 -9.65
N ALA A 498 -8.61 -14.73 -9.64
CA ALA A 498 -8.49 -16.06 -10.26
C ALA A 498 -9.39 -17.09 -9.58
N ALA A 499 -9.35 -17.15 -8.24
CA ALA A 499 -10.16 -18.09 -7.45
C ALA A 499 -11.67 -17.85 -7.62
N ALA A 500 -12.11 -16.59 -7.58
CA ALA A 500 -13.51 -16.20 -7.73
C ALA A 500 -14.04 -16.41 -9.16
N SER A 501 -13.15 -16.36 -10.18
CA SER A 501 -13.52 -16.63 -11.58
C SER A 501 -13.51 -18.11 -11.95
N GLY A 502 -13.45 -19.02 -11.00
CA GLY A 502 -13.50 -20.46 -11.23
C GLY A 502 -12.20 -21.08 -11.75
N GLN A 503 -11.08 -20.31 -11.79
CA GLN A 503 -9.77 -20.84 -12.18
C GLN A 503 -9.14 -21.73 -11.10
N GLY A 504 -9.73 -21.75 -9.89
CA GLY A 504 -9.16 -22.38 -8.72
C GLY A 504 -7.98 -21.62 -8.14
N ALA A 505 -7.21 -22.30 -7.31
CA ALA A 505 -6.00 -21.72 -6.71
C ALA A 505 -4.86 -21.71 -7.72
N LEU A 506 -4.52 -20.54 -8.26
CA LEU A 506 -3.36 -20.37 -9.15
C LEU A 506 -2.15 -19.84 -8.37
N PRO A 507 -0.92 -20.23 -8.74
CA PRO A 507 0.28 -19.53 -8.28
C PRO A 507 0.35 -18.11 -8.89
N PRO A 508 1.06 -17.16 -8.24
CA PRO A 508 1.00 -15.74 -8.61
C PRO A 508 1.33 -15.43 -10.08
N ASP A 509 2.36 -16.08 -10.63
CA ASP A 509 2.78 -15.91 -12.03
C ASP A 509 1.71 -16.38 -13.03
N ARG A 510 1.06 -17.51 -12.74
CA ARG A 510 -0.03 -18.05 -13.56
C ARG A 510 -1.27 -17.17 -13.45
N ALA A 511 -1.56 -16.64 -12.27
CA ALA A 511 -2.63 -15.67 -12.07
C ALA A 511 -2.37 -14.38 -12.87
N GLY A 512 -1.11 -13.91 -12.94
CA GLY A 512 -0.72 -12.77 -13.78
C GLY A 512 -0.91 -13.03 -15.27
N GLN A 513 -0.54 -14.22 -15.77
CA GLN A 513 -0.74 -14.63 -17.15
C GLN A 513 -2.24 -14.75 -17.50
N TRP A 514 -3.02 -15.35 -16.60
CA TRP A 514 -4.47 -15.44 -16.72
C TRP A 514 -5.12 -14.05 -16.80
N LEU A 515 -4.71 -13.12 -15.94
CA LEU A 515 -5.25 -11.75 -15.96
C LEU A 515 -4.94 -11.02 -17.27
N HIS A 516 -3.75 -11.23 -17.85
CA HIS A 516 -3.43 -10.68 -19.17
C HIS A 516 -4.36 -11.26 -20.26
N GLN A 517 -4.65 -12.57 -20.23
CA GLN A 517 -5.60 -13.19 -21.15
C GLN A 517 -7.02 -12.65 -20.96
N TRP A 518 -7.44 -12.45 -19.71
CA TRP A 518 -8.73 -11.84 -19.39
C TRP A 518 -8.88 -10.45 -20.04
N TYR A 519 -7.87 -9.59 -19.93
CA TYR A 519 -7.89 -8.27 -20.57
C TYR A 519 -8.08 -8.37 -22.09
N ARG A 520 -7.41 -9.28 -22.73
CA ARG A 520 -7.59 -9.55 -24.17
C ARG A 520 -9.02 -9.97 -24.48
N GLY A 521 -9.60 -10.84 -23.66
CA GLY A 521 -11.01 -11.25 -23.77
C GLY A 521 -12.01 -10.10 -23.57
N GLN A 522 -11.63 -9.05 -22.83
CA GLN A 522 -12.44 -7.83 -22.67
C GLN A 522 -12.22 -6.81 -23.80
N GLY A 523 -11.52 -7.17 -24.87
CA GLY A 523 -11.22 -6.27 -25.97
C GLY A 523 -10.17 -5.19 -25.63
N LEU A 524 -9.42 -5.35 -24.55
CA LEU A 524 -8.31 -4.47 -24.16
C LEU A 524 -6.98 -5.18 -24.37
N ALA A 525 -6.36 -4.94 -25.53
CA ALA A 525 -5.02 -5.44 -25.80
C ALA A 525 -4.00 -4.60 -25.06
N LEU A 526 -3.15 -5.26 -24.25
CA LEU A 526 -2.01 -4.67 -23.56
C LEU A 526 -0.76 -5.49 -23.93
N PRO A 527 -0.27 -5.39 -25.18
CA PRO A 527 0.73 -6.33 -25.73
C PRO A 527 2.05 -6.32 -24.96
N SER A 528 2.41 -5.21 -24.32
CA SER A 528 3.65 -5.09 -23.55
C SER A 528 3.53 -5.59 -22.11
N LEU A 529 2.34 -6.02 -21.67
CA LEU A 529 2.10 -6.39 -20.27
C LEU A 529 2.78 -7.72 -19.91
N VAL A 530 3.72 -7.67 -18.99
CA VAL A 530 4.29 -8.82 -18.29
C VAL A 530 4.02 -8.65 -16.80
N MET A 531 3.20 -9.53 -16.23
CA MET A 531 2.78 -9.47 -14.84
C MET A 531 3.20 -10.71 -14.09
N GLU A 532 3.94 -10.54 -13.00
CA GLU A 532 4.43 -11.64 -12.14
C GLU A 532 3.54 -11.83 -10.90
N ASN A 533 3.19 -10.74 -10.22
CA ASN A 533 2.49 -10.82 -8.93
C ASN A 533 1.44 -9.72 -8.69
N GLY A 534 1.08 -8.97 -9.71
CA GLY A 534 0.08 -7.90 -9.65
C GLY A 534 0.50 -6.62 -8.93
N SER A 535 1.49 -6.68 -8.02
CA SER A 535 1.87 -5.53 -7.18
C SER A 535 2.93 -4.64 -7.79
N GLY A 536 3.68 -5.14 -8.79
CA GLY A 536 4.83 -4.47 -9.38
C GLY A 536 6.10 -4.54 -8.52
N LEU A 537 6.10 -5.28 -7.40
CA LEU A 537 7.32 -5.65 -6.68
C LEU A 537 7.98 -6.82 -7.41
N SER A 538 8.60 -6.51 -8.54
CA SER A 538 9.13 -7.47 -9.51
C SER A 538 10.25 -6.83 -10.33
N ARG A 539 11.28 -7.60 -10.67
CA ARG A 539 12.31 -7.18 -11.62
C ARG A 539 11.92 -7.48 -13.07
N GLN A 540 10.97 -8.37 -13.28
CA GLN A 540 10.53 -8.84 -14.59
C GLN A 540 9.28 -8.14 -15.12
N ALA A 541 8.44 -7.58 -14.25
CA ALA A 541 7.22 -6.88 -14.63
C ALA A 541 7.49 -5.77 -15.65
N ARG A 542 6.69 -5.71 -16.70
CA ARG A 542 6.79 -4.74 -17.79
C ARG A 542 5.40 -4.28 -18.22
N ILE A 543 5.34 -3.04 -18.65
CA ILE A 543 4.24 -2.46 -19.42
C ILE A 543 4.77 -1.22 -20.15
N SER A 544 4.23 -0.89 -21.29
CA SER A 544 4.55 0.35 -21.98
C SER A 544 3.74 1.53 -21.44
N ALA A 545 4.22 2.75 -21.66
CA ALA A 545 3.46 3.95 -21.27
C ALA A 545 2.16 4.06 -22.07
N GLY A 546 2.17 3.63 -23.34
CA GLY A 546 1.00 3.57 -24.20
C GLY A 546 -0.09 2.59 -23.70
N ASP A 547 0.31 1.37 -23.35
CA ASP A 547 -0.63 0.40 -22.75
C ASP A 547 -1.21 0.91 -21.43
N MET A 548 -0.40 1.59 -20.61
CA MET A 548 -0.87 2.14 -19.34
C MET A 548 -1.90 3.25 -19.52
N VAL A 549 -1.71 4.20 -20.46
CA VAL A 549 -2.72 5.25 -20.71
C VAL A 549 -3.95 4.69 -21.41
N THR A 550 -3.81 3.64 -22.21
CA THR A 550 -4.94 2.91 -22.81
C THR A 550 -5.81 2.25 -21.73
N LEU A 551 -5.17 1.62 -20.73
CA LEU A 551 -5.86 1.10 -19.54
C LEU A 551 -6.57 2.23 -18.77
N LEU A 552 -5.87 3.34 -18.50
CA LEU A 552 -6.43 4.47 -17.77
C LEU A 552 -7.63 5.10 -18.49
N ALA A 553 -7.54 5.27 -19.81
CA ALA A 553 -8.65 5.76 -20.61
C ALA A 553 -9.86 4.83 -20.56
N ARG A 554 -9.63 3.50 -20.64
CA ARG A 554 -10.69 2.50 -20.47
C ARG A 554 -11.31 2.57 -19.06
N ALA A 555 -10.49 2.71 -18.03
CA ALA A 555 -10.95 2.81 -16.65
C ALA A 555 -11.81 4.07 -16.41
N ALA A 556 -11.42 5.21 -16.96
CA ALA A 556 -12.17 6.47 -16.85
C ALA A 556 -13.57 6.39 -17.50
N GLY A 557 -13.75 5.56 -18.53
CA GLY A 557 -15.04 5.32 -19.19
C GLY A 557 -15.81 4.11 -18.65
N SER A 558 -15.35 3.48 -17.56
CA SER A 558 -15.99 2.27 -17.02
C SER A 558 -17.08 2.60 -15.98
N PRO A 559 -18.05 1.69 -15.74
CA PRO A 559 -19.04 1.86 -14.67
C PRO A 559 -18.41 2.00 -13.28
N THR A 560 -17.17 1.50 -13.08
CA THR A 560 -16.44 1.56 -11.82
C THR A 560 -15.45 2.71 -11.74
N ALA A 561 -15.46 3.64 -12.70
CA ALA A 561 -14.53 4.77 -12.79
C ALA A 561 -14.41 5.55 -11.48
N ARG A 562 -15.53 5.87 -10.83
CA ARG A 562 -15.56 6.66 -9.59
C ARG A 562 -14.74 6.03 -8.45
N TRP A 563 -14.83 4.71 -8.26
CA TRP A 563 -14.07 4.00 -7.23
C TRP A 563 -12.58 3.91 -7.58
N PHE A 564 -12.30 3.65 -8.86
CA PHE A 564 -10.93 3.55 -9.34
C PHE A 564 -10.20 4.90 -9.20
N GLU A 565 -10.78 5.99 -9.70
CA GLU A 565 -10.20 7.34 -9.65
C GLU A 565 -10.05 7.86 -8.21
N ALA A 566 -11.10 7.71 -7.36
CA ALA A 566 -11.05 8.12 -5.96
C ALA A 566 -10.01 7.36 -5.14
N SER A 567 -9.62 6.15 -5.59
CA SER A 567 -8.58 5.36 -4.93
C SER A 567 -7.17 5.90 -5.14
N LEU A 568 -6.94 6.72 -6.17
CA LEU A 568 -5.60 7.22 -6.50
C LEU A 568 -5.15 8.32 -5.52
N PRO A 569 -3.85 8.37 -5.19
CA PRO A 569 -3.28 9.49 -4.40
C PRO A 569 -3.49 10.84 -5.09
N VAL A 570 -4.00 11.81 -4.36
CA VAL A 570 -4.20 13.18 -4.84
C VAL A 570 -2.96 14.01 -4.56
N VAL A 571 -2.42 14.66 -5.59
CA VAL A 571 -1.21 15.48 -5.50
C VAL A 571 -1.39 16.58 -4.45
N GLY A 572 -0.42 16.67 -3.52
CA GLY A 572 -0.40 17.67 -2.45
C GLY A 572 -1.39 17.43 -1.31
N ILE A 573 -2.28 16.42 -1.39
CA ILE A 573 -3.39 16.21 -0.44
C ILE A 573 -3.25 14.91 0.34
N ASP A 574 -3.18 13.75 -0.35
CA ASP A 574 -3.23 12.46 0.34
C ASP A 574 -2.30 11.38 -0.23
N GLY A 575 -2.35 10.20 0.38
CA GLY A 575 -1.65 9.02 -0.06
C GLY A 575 -0.14 9.24 -0.23
N THR A 576 0.45 8.57 -1.21
CA THR A 576 1.90 8.69 -1.52
C THR A 576 2.28 10.03 -2.16
N MET A 577 1.32 10.85 -2.56
CA MET A 577 1.53 12.18 -3.13
C MET A 577 1.31 13.35 -2.14
N ARG A 578 0.95 13.05 -0.89
CA ARG A 578 0.54 14.04 0.13
C ARG A 578 1.54 15.19 0.35
N THR A 579 2.82 14.92 0.23
CA THR A 579 3.89 15.92 0.51
C THR A 579 4.48 16.54 -0.74
N ARG A 580 4.09 16.06 -1.94
CA ARG A 580 4.62 16.54 -3.22
C ARG A 580 3.74 17.66 -3.77
N LEU A 581 4.35 18.72 -4.30
CA LEU A 581 3.67 19.81 -5.01
C LEU A 581 2.54 20.50 -4.21
N ARG A 582 2.62 20.55 -2.86
CA ARG A 582 1.54 21.05 -1.99
C ARG A 582 1.18 22.53 -2.18
N MET A 583 2.17 23.33 -2.59
CA MET A 583 2.01 24.77 -2.79
C MET A 583 1.97 25.12 -4.28
N ASP A 584 1.79 24.14 -5.12
CA ASP A 584 1.78 24.28 -6.57
C ASP A 584 0.33 24.29 -7.09
N PRO A 585 0.01 25.00 -8.16
CA PRO A 585 -1.33 25.01 -8.75
C PRO A 585 -1.86 23.62 -9.16
N VAL A 586 -0.99 22.64 -9.39
CA VAL A 586 -1.40 21.26 -9.70
C VAL A 586 -1.87 20.49 -8.45
N ALA A 587 -1.69 21.05 -7.23
CA ALA A 587 -2.20 20.43 -6.01
C ALA A 587 -3.73 20.30 -6.08
N GLY A 588 -4.23 19.08 -5.79
CA GLY A 588 -5.65 18.77 -5.93
C GLY A 588 -6.13 18.49 -7.36
N GLN A 589 -5.33 18.79 -8.38
CA GLN A 589 -5.71 18.66 -9.79
C GLN A 589 -5.22 17.37 -10.46
N ALA A 590 -4.47 16.55 -9.72
CA ALA A 590 -3.95 15.30 -10.27
C ALA A 590 -4.11 14.14 -9.29
N GLN A 591 -4.54 13.00 -9.81
CA GLN A 591 -4.74 11.73 -9.11
C GLN A 591 -3.71 10.74 -9.63
N ILE A 592 -2.62 10.56 -8.89
CA ILE A 592 -1.40 9.92 -9.40
C ILE A 592 -0.96 8.75 -8.51
N LYS A 593 -0.93 7.55 -9.10
CA LYS A 593 -0.25 6.40 -8.53
C LYS A 593 1.25 6.48 -8.78
N THR A 594 2.04 6.32 -7.72
CA THR A 594 3.51 6.28 -7.80
C THR A 594 4.04 4.85 -7.85
N GLY A 595 5.21 4.70 -8.49
CA GLY A 595 5.99 3.45 -8.50
C GLY A 595 7.45 3.72 -8.15
N THR A 596 8.02 2.91 -7.26
CA THR A 596 9.43 3.04 -6.82
C THR A 596 10.05 1.66 -6.63
N LEU A 597 11.16 1.41 -7.32
CA LEU A 597 12.11 0.33 -7.04
C LEU A 597 13.53 0.89 -7.14
N GLN A 598 14.52 0.05 -6.86
CA GLN A 598 15.91 0.41 -7.17
C GLN A 598 16.01 0.73 -8.68
N ASN A 599 16.50 1.90 -9.03
CA ASN A 599 16.65 2.40 -10.41
C ASN A 599 15.34 2.54 -11.19
N VAL A 600 14.18 2.54 -10.54
CA VAL A 600 12.87 2.74 -11.17
C VAL A 600 12.09 3.82 -10.45
N ARG A 601 11.57 4.79 -11.21
CA ARG A 601 10.57 5.76 -10.76
C ARG A 601 9.47 5.83 -11.81
N ALA A 602 8.24 5.65 -11.37
CA ALA A 602 7.08 5.70 -12.27
C ALA A 602 5.94 6.52 -11.66
N ILE A 603 5.17 7.15 -12.50
CA ILE A 603 3.87 7.75 -12.17
C ILE A 603 2.87 7.39 -13.27
N ALA A 604 1.61 7.19 -12.88
CA ALA A 604 0.51 7.00 -13.82
C ALA A 604 -0.81 7.42 -13.15
N GLY A 605 -1.72 7.99 -13.92
CA GLY A 605 -3.01 8.44 -13.40
C GLY A 605 -3.62 9.55 -14.26
N TYR A 606 -4.32 10.46 -13.60
CA TYR A 606 -5.10 11.51 -14.24
C TYR A 606 -4.64 12.90 -13.82
N VAL A 607 -4.70 13.83 -14.76
CA VAL A 607 -4.43 15.26 -14.52
C VAL A 607 -5.57 16.07 -15.11
N THR A 608 -6.17 16.97 -14.32
CA THR A 608 -7.04 18.02 -14.81
C THR A 608 -6.19 19.27 -15.02
N ALA A 609 -6.08 19.69 -16.25
CA ALA A 609 -5.28 20.86 -16.62
C ALA A 609 -5.98 22.18 -16.23
N ALA A 610 -5.23 23.28 -16.28
CA ALA A 610 -5.78 24.63 -16.03
C ALA A 610 -6.91 25.00 -17.01
N SER A 611 -6.95 24.40 -18.19
CA SER A 611 -8.03 24.52 -19.17
C SER A 611 -9.33 23.80 -18.77
N GLY A 612 -9.32 22.98 -17.69
CA GLY A 612 -10.39 22.09 -17.32
C GLY A 612 -10.42 20.76 -18.06
N ARG A 613 -9.57 20.58 -19.08
CA ARG A 613 -9.46 19.31 -19.82
C ARG A 613 -8.77 18.25 -18.97
N ARG A 614 -9.18 17.00 -19.15
CA ARG A 614 -8.62 15.85 -18.40
C ARG A 614 -7.72 15.00 -19.29
N TYR A 615 -6.65 14.51 -18.68
CA TYR A 615 -5.65 13.70 -19.36
C TYR A 615 -5.31 12.45 -18.56
N ALA A 616 -5.16 11.31 -19.24
CA ALA A 616 -4.46 10.16 -18.70
C ALA A 616 -2.96 10.31 -18.99
N LEU A 617 -2.14 10.04 -17.96
CA LEU A 617 -0.69 10.21 -18.02
C LEU A 617 0.02 8.96 -17.50
N SER A 618 1.11 8.57 -18.17
CA SER A 618 2.08 7.59 -17.68
C SER A 618 3.50 8.04 -17.99
N LEU A 619 4.37 8.01 -16.98
CA LEU A 619 5.83 8.21 -17.13
C LEU A 619 6.54 7.12 -16.35
N MET A 620 7.44 6.39 -17.00
CA MET A 620 8.29 5.37 -16.40
C MET A 620 9.75 5.68 -16.68
N ILE A 621 10.54 5.89 -15.62
CA ILE A 621 11.99 6.15 -15.68
C ILE A 621 12.70 4.92 -15.13
N ASN A 622 13.51 4.25 -15.97
CA ASN A 622 14.27 3.06 -15.62
C ASN A 622 15.77 3.34 -15.85
N GLY A 623 16.46 3.82 -14.82
CA GLY A 623 17.88 4.20 -14.92
C GLY A 623 18.49 4.49 -13.54
N LYS A 624 19.82 4.51 -13.48
CA LYS A 624 20.57 4.77 -12.24
C LYS A 624 20.66 6.28 -11.97
N TYR A 625 19.59 6.85 -11.44
CA TYR A 625 19.53 8.26 -11.07
C TYR A 625 19.41 8.44 -9.56
N PRO A 626 19.91 9.57 -9.00
CA PRO A 626 19.53 10.02 -7.67
C PRO A 626 18.01 10.12 -7.57
N ALA A 627 17.45 9.71 -6.44
CA ALA A 627 16.00 9.69 -6.25
C ALA A 627 15.36 11.06 -6.49
N GLU A 628 16.01 12.11 -6.00
CA GLU A 628 15.56 13.50 -6.10
C GLU A 628 15.47 13.96 -7.55
N ARG A 629 16.42 13.55 -8.40
CA ARG A 629 16.43 13.91 -9.83
C ARG A 629 15.22 13.36 -10.57
N ALA A 630 14.95 12.06 -10.38
CA ALA A 630 13.81 11.43 -11.05
C ALA A 630 12.46 11.93 -10.49
N LEU A 631 12.39 12.25 -9.18
CA LEU A 631 11.19 12.86 -8.58
C LEU A 631 10.98 14.28 -9.14
N HIS A 632 12.05 15.08 -9.26
CA HIS A 632 11.98 16.41 -9.87
C HIS A 632 11.47 16.35 -11.31
N ALA A 633 11.98 15.43 -12.12
CA ALA A 633 11.50 15.23 -13.50
C ALA A 633 10.01 14.91 -13.57
N GLN A 634 9.50 14.07 -12.65
CA GLN A 634 8.07 13.77 -12.54
C GLN A 634 7.25 15.01 -12.14
N ASP A 635 7.74 15.79 -11.18
CA ASP A 635 7.08 17.01 -10.71
C ASP A 635 7.00 18.07 -11.81
N GLU A 636 8.08 18.27 -12.57
CA GLU A 636 8.08 19.18 -13.71
C GLU A 636 7.11 18.73 -14.82
N LEU A 637 7.02 17.43 -15.10
CA LEU A 637 6.03 16.92 -16.06
C LEU A 637 4.59 17.20 -15.61
N LEU A 638 4.27 16.98 -14.32
CA LEU A 638 2.92 17.26 -13.80
C LEU A 638 2.56 18.74 -13.91
N ARG A 639 3.51 19.66 -13.59
CA ARG A 639 3.35 21.11 -13.77
C ARG A 639 3.12 21.46 -15.23
N TRP A 640 3.89 20.82 -16.12
CA TRP A 640 3.81 21.08 -17.55
C TRP A 640 2.45 20.66 -18.11
N VAL A 641 1.97 19.44 -17.78
CA VAL A 641 0.64 18.97 -18.22
C VAL A 641 -0.47 19.87 -17.66
N TYR A 642 -0.37 20.29 -16.40
CA TYR A 642 -1.35 21.21 -15.82
C TYR A 642 -1.45 22.54 -16.58
N ARG A 643 -0.33 23.10 -17.03
CA ARG A 643 -0.28 24.41 -17.71
C ARG A 643 -0.68 24.33 -19.17
N HIS A 644 -0.39 23.25 -19.85
CA HIS A 644 -0.45 23.16 -21.32
C HIS A 644 -1.49 22.15 -21.84
N GLY A 645 -2.18 21.45 -20.95
CA GLY A 645 -3.24 20.52 -21.29
C GLY A 645 -4.60 21.14 -21.61
#